data_c4e10feba868e02c15f35e949c5a67a1
#
_entry.id   c4e10feba868e02c15f35e949c5a67a1
#
_cell.length_a   1.000
_cell.length_b   1.000
_cell.length_c   1.000
_cell.angle_alpha   90.00
_cell.angle_beta   90.00
_cell.angle_gamma   90.00
#
_symmetry.space_group_name_H-M   'P 1'
#
loop_
_entity.id
_entity.type
_entity.pdbx_description
1 polymer ?
#
loop_
_entity_poly.entity_id
_entity_poly.type
_entity_poly.pdbx_seq_one_letter_code
_entity_poly.pdbx_strand_id
1 'polypeptide(L)'
;MGGPTSTTAAAAPEGTTTTLQARVLDVMKNSAAWEAKHKEVNEGFVVTRFPPEPNGYLHVGHAKSMSMNFSQAFDKLGVAEDKRRTIFRYDDTNPEAESQEYIEAIRANVDWLGWKPWKTTYSSEYFDQLYAFALELIHKGRAYVCHQSKAEIEASRSILRDLHGRASAEGLVLTESVLAAAASPFRNRSVADNLRQFERMRRGEYAEGAASLRLKMHLDSPNPNMWDFVAYRIKFVPHPHIGSKWCIYPTYDYTHCIVDALEHIDYSICTLEFETRRESYYWLLDVLDLYKPTVYEFARLNITFTVLSKRKLLKLVTHGLVRGWDDPRLATLNGLRRRGFSAPILNAFCKDIGVTRVQSTIQIQRLYAVARAHLGDASKRAMAVLDPVPVRLHEIWGMEITGLYCVVVDNYEPYTCDVLDYPQDKDVEHGRHSSHPVELTRTFYLDRSDVRSVDNAGFFGVAPSKIVRLKYGPVFTCTRVDVDASVLAGTCSYVEDESVKPKGVLTWVSAAAAPVEVRVYSHLFTVPELGAVDDWEALVDSSGSEKVYGKALVDGAAIGGSDVLTSFQFERLGYFVVDQDSTAERVVFNQIVALRDNDKADDARKEEQLRQLADKKAKMHIDPLDMFKADAAYSQWDDMGMPTHDAEGRPLSKSLLKKLLKDRLKQKKLFDANK
;
A
#
# COMPACT_ATOMS: atom_id res chain seq x y z
N MET A 1 3.79 43.71 42.11
CA MET A 1 2.53 43.45 42.79
C MET A 1 1.58 42.81 41.86
N GLY A 2 0.99 41.66 42.21
CA GLY A 2 -0.08 41.02 41.48
C GLY A 2 0.38 39.86 40.55
N GLY A 3 0.72 38.69 41.15
CA GLY A 3 0.83 37.44 40.40
C GLY A 3 -0.53 36.77 40.23
N PRO A 4 -0.75 35.97 39.19
CA PRO A 4 -1.99 35.22 38.99
C PRO A 4 -1.96 33.92 39.80
N THR A 5 -3.10 33.65 40.41
CA THR A 5 -3.47 32.48 41.20
C THR A 5 -3.45 31.19 40.37
N SER A 6 -2.71 30.20 40.84
CA SER A 6 -2.72 28.83 40.31
C SER A 6 -4.02 28.11 40.74
N THR A 7 -4.84 27.67 39.80
CA THR A 7 -5.88 26.67 40.02
C THR A 7 -5.24 25.29 40.01
N THR A 8 -5.20 24.63 41.15
CA THR A 8 -4.80 23.24 41.30
C THR A 8 -5.84 22.31 40.64
N ALA A 9 -5.40 21.64 39.58
CA ALA A 9 -6.15 20.48 39.05
C ALA A 9 -5.98 19.32 40.04
N ALA A 10 -7.09 18.71 40.43
CA ALA A 10 -7.12 17.55 41.30
C ALA A 10 -6.44 16.36 40.61
N ALA A 11 -5.40 15.81 41.23
CA ALA A 11 -4.74 14.59 40.77
C ALA A 11 -5.68 13.38 40.93
N ALA A 12 -5.81 12.60 39.88
CA ALA A 12 -6.47 11.29 39.90
C ALA A 12 -5.69 10.33 40.82
N PRO A 13 -6.33 9.33 41.43
CA PRO A 13 -5.66 8.47 42.40
C PRO A 13 -4.60 7.58 41.74
N GLU A 14 -3.35 7.83 42.05
CA GLU A 14 -2.14 7.17 41.52
C GLU A 14 -2.00 5.67 41.88
N GLY A 15 -2.90 5.13 42.70
CA GLY A 15 -2.70 3.80 43.27
C GLY A 15 -3.01 2.58 42.39
N THR A 16 -3.88 2.70 41.39
CA THR A 16 -4.35 1.55 40.58
C THR A 16 -3.56 1.35 39.30
N THR A 17 -3.08 2.42 38.69
CA THR A 17 -2.32 2.35 37.40
C THR A 17 -0.91 1.79 37.63
N THR A 18 -0.27 2.11 38.76
CA THR A 18 1.07 1.65 39.07
C THR A 18 1.16 0.14 39.34
N THR A 19 0.13 -0.47 39.91
CA THR A 19 0.09 -1.92 40.20
C THR A 19 -0.15 -2.78 38.97
N LEU A 20 -0.96 -2.32 38.00
CA LEU A 20 -1.18 -3.02 36.73
C LEU A 20 0.05 -2.95 35.82
N GLN A 21 0.67 -1.78 35.69
CA GLN A 21 1.91 -1.63 34.91
C GLN A 21 3.07 -2.43 35.53
N ALA A 22 3.20 -2.48 36.84
CA ALA A 22 4.23 -3.27 37.53
C ALA A 22 4.03 -4.79 37.30
N ARG A 23 2.78 -5.30 37.34
CA ARG A 23 2.47 -6.69 37.05
C ARG A 23 2.76 -7.08 35.62
N VAL A 24 2.43 -6.22 34.63
CA VAL A 24 2.75 -6.44 33.23
C VAL A 24 4.25 -6.48 33.00
N LEU A 25 5.02 -5.60 33.62
CA LEU A 25 6.47 -5.55 33.49
C LEU A 25 7.17 -6.80 34.06
N ASP A 26 6.67 -7.39 35.14
CA ASP A 26 7.26 -8.60 35.71
C ASP A 26 6.94 -9.85 34.86
N VAL A 27 5.73 -9.95 34.30
CA VAL A 27 5.36 -11.04 33.39
C VAL A 27 6.20 -11.04 32.11
N MET A 28 6.75 -9.90 31.70
CA MET A 28 7.57 -9.78 30.49
C MET A 28 9.03 -10.26 30.65
N LYS A 29 9.50 -10.50 31.88
CA LYS A 29 10.88 -10.90 32.14
C LYS A 29 11.08 -12.41 31.97
N ASN A 30 12.22 -12.79 31.40
CA ASN A 30 12.69 -14.17 31.40
C ASN A 30 13.33 -14.51 32.75
N SER A 31 13.25 -15.78 33.11
CA SER A 31 14.11 -16.32 34.19
C SER A 31 15.56 -16.41 33.71
N ALA A 32 16.51 -16.38 34.67
CA ALA A 32 17.93 -16.55 34.33
C ALA A 32 18.21 -17.88 33.61
N ALA A 33 17.42 -18.94 33.90
CA ALA A 33 17.50 -20.23 33.22
C ALA A 33 17.10 -20.12 31.74
N TRP A 34 15.99 -19.40 31.45
CA TRP A 34 15.55 -19.18 30.09
C TRP A 34 16.52 -18.28 29.29
N GLU A 35 17.10 -17.25 29.91
CA GLU A 35 18.12 -16.42 29.26
C GLU A 35 19.38 -17.22 28.89
N ALA A 36 19.83 -18.08 29.82
CA ALA A 36 20.99 -18.95 29.57
C ALA A 36 20.71 -19.93 28.43
N LYS A 37 19.57 -20.62 28.47
CA LYS A 37 19.17 -21.58 27.42
C LYS A 37 19.00 -20.90 26.06
N HIS A 38 18.35 -19.73 26.03
CA HIS A 38 18.17 -18.96 24.78
C HIS A 38 19.52 -18.56 24.16
N LYS A 39 20.45 -18.09 24.99
CA LYS A 39 21.79 -17.71 24.55
C LYS A 39 22.59 -18.92 24.04
N GLU A 40 22.43 -20.08 24.67
CA GLU A 40 23.04 -21.33 24.20
C GLU A 40 22.47 -21.74 22.83
N VAL A 41 21.13 -21.76 22.67
CA VAL A 41 20.46 -22.15 21.41
C VAL A 41 20.79 -21.20 20.26
N ASN A 42 20.84 -19.90 20.51
CA ASN A 42 21.13 -18.91 19.48
C ASN A 42 22.62 -18.72 19.17
N GLU A 43 23.53 -19.36 19.94
CA GLU A 43 24.99 -19.33 19.67
C GLU A 43 25.57 -17.91 19.52
N GLY A 44 24.95 -16.93 20.15
CA GLY A 44 25.33 -15.53 20.04
C GLY A 44 24.85 -14.82 18.76
N PHE A 45 23.99 -15.45 17.98
CA PHE A 45 23.24 -14.79 16.91
C PHE A 45 22.02 -14.04 17.49
N VAL A 46 21.62 -12.99 16.79
CA VAL A 46 20.36 -12.30 17.07
C VAL A 46 19.33 -12.73 16.03
N VAL A 47 18.19 -13.20 16.49
CA VAL A 47 17.16 -13.83 15.64
C VAL A 47 15.92 -12.95 15.59
N THR A 48 15.48 -12.63 14.37
CA THR A 48 14.20 -12.01 14.06
C THR A 48 13.37 -12.97 13.20
N ARG A 49 12.13 -12.59 12.87
CA ARG A 49 11.30 -13.36 11.93
C ARG A 49 10.41 -12.46 11.09
N PHE A 50 10.19 -12.87 9.85
CA PHE A 50 9.17 -12.33 8.96
C PHE A 50 8.08 -13.40 8.77
N PRO A 51 6.89 -13.27 9.43
CA PRO A 51 5.87 -14.31 9.49
C PRO A 51 4.61 -13.91 8.69
N PRO A 52 4.62 -13.91 7.35
CA PRO A 52 3.42 -13.61 6.58
C PRO A 52 2.40 -14.75 6.65
N GLU A 53 1.11 -14.42 6.77
CA GLU A 53 0.03 -15.36 6.50
C GLU A 53 -0.11 -15.60 5.00
N PRO A 54 -0.12 -16.89 4.51
CA PRO A 54 -0.23 -17.19 3.08
C PRO A 54 -1.68 -17.11 2.57
N ASN A 55 -2.35 -15.99 2.81
CA ASN A 55 -3.75 -15.70 2.51
C ASN A 55 -3.95 -14.53 1.55
N GLY A 56 -2.95 -14.23 0.71
CA GLY A 56 -2.99 -13.17 -0.31
C GLY A 56 -1.61 -12.69 -0.72
N TYR A 57 -1.57 -11.91 -1.79
CA TYR A 57 -0.34 -11.32 -2.32
C TYR A 57 0.23 -10.25 -1.40
N LEU A 58 1.57 -10.15 -1.38
CA LEU A 58 2.27 -9.12 -0.64
C LEU A 58 2.17 -7.75 -1.32
N HIS A 59 2.23 -6.70 -0.51
CA HIS A 59 2.23 -5.31 -0.94
C HIS A 59 3.41 -4.54 -0.32
N VAL A 60 3.62 -3.30 -0.71
CA VAL A 60 4.74 -2.46 -0.25
C VAL A 60 4.84 -2.35 1.28
N GLY A 61 3.74 -2.47 2.02
CA GLY A 61 3.78 -2.55 3.50
C GLY A 61 4.51 -3.78 4.02
N HIS A 62 4.43 -4.91 3.30
CA HIS A 62 5.22 -6.11 3.63
C HIS A 62 6.69 -5.93 3.27
N ALA A 63 7.03 -5.18 2.19
CA ALA A 63 8.42 -4.82 1.89
C ALA A 63 9.05 -4.03 3.05
N LYS A 64 8.31 -3.08 3.65
CA LYS A 64 8.76 -2.37 4.87
C LYS A 64 9.00 -3.35 6.03
N SER A 65 8.08 -4.30 6.25
CA SER A 65 8.25 -5.32 7.31
C SER A 65 9.45 -6.22 7.05
N MET A 66 9.68 -6.65 5.80
CA MET A 66 10.88 -7.39 5.43
C MET A 66 12.15 -6.58 5.68
N SER A 67 12.21 -5.34 5.19
CA SER A 67 13.34 -4.44 5.44
C SER A 67 13.61 -4.25 6.93
N MET A 68 12.56 -4.18 7.76
CA MET A 68 12.69 -4.09 9.21
C MET A 68 13.33 -5.36 9.80
N ASN A 69 12.81 -6.53 9.47
CA ASN A 69 13.23 -7.80 10.07
C ASN A 69 14.58 -8.31 9.54
N PHE A 70 14.89 -8.06 8.26
CA PHE A 70 16.13 -8.56 7.63
C PHE A 70 17.32 -7.59 7.76
N SER A 71 17.08 -6.28 8.03
CA SER A 71 18.14 -5.27 8.02
C SER A 71 18.00 -4.24 9.14
N GLN A 72 16.97 -3.37 9.11
CA GLN A 72 16.91 -2.15 9.90
C GLN A 72 16.92 -2.39 11.43
N ALA A 73 16.32 -3.49 11.90
CA ALA A 73 16.36 -3.83 13.33
C ALA A 73 17.77 -4.13 13.79
N PHE A 74 18.51 -4.93 13.03
CA PHE A 74 19.89 -5.26 13.33
C PHE A 74 20.81 -4.04 13.28
N ASP A 75 20.62 -3.16 12.27
CA ASP A 75 21.40 -1.92 12.16
C ASP A 75 21.19 -1.01 13.37
N LYS A 76 19.94 -0.88 13.83
CA LYS A 76 19.60 -0.09 15.04
C LYS A 76 20.15 -0.67 16.32
N LEU A 77 20.27 -1.99 16.39
CA LEU A 77 20.80 -2.69 17.55
C LEU A 77 22.34 -2.82 17.51
N GLY A 78 22.98 -2.38 16.42
CA GLY A 78 24.41 -2.51 16.23
C GLY A 78 24.90 -3.97 16.07
N VAL A 79 24.01 -4.85 15.57
CA VAL A 79 24.35 -6.27 15.36
C VAL A 79 25.21 -6.41 14.12
N ALA A 80 26.37 -7.05 14.23
CA ALA A 80 27.27 -7.34 13.13
C ALA A 80 26.58 -8.25 12.08
N GLU A 81 26.92 -8.10 10.80
CA GLU A 81 26.22 -8.81 9.71
C GLU A 81 26.31 -10.33 9.84
N ASP A 82 27.47 -10.85 10.26
CA ASP A 82 27.73 -12.28 10.48
C ASP A 82 26.98 -12.85 11.71
N LYS A 83 26.32 -12.01 12.51
CA LYS A 83 25.54 -12.37 13.69
C LYS A 83 24.04 -12.23 13.52
N ARG A 84 23.56 -11.97 12.30
CA ARG A 84 22.17 -11.76 11.99
C ARG A 84 21.51 -13.04 11.47
N ARG A 85 20.36 -13.40 12.04
CA ARG A 85 19.52 -14.49 11.54
C ARG A 85 18.08 -14.00 11.45
N THR A 86 17.43 -14.21 10.29
CA THR A 86 16.00 -13.97 10.14
C THR A 86 15.31 -15.24 9.69
N ILE A 87 14.31 -15.67 10.44
CA ILE A 87 13.44 -16.80 10.08
C ILE A 87 12.34 -16.27 9.17
N PHE A 88 12.11 -16.94 8.05
CA PHE A 88 10.95 -16.74 7.21
C PHE A 88 9.91 -17.80 7.59
N ARG A 89 8.87 -17.43 8.33
CA ARG A 89 7.84 -18.32 8.82
C ARG A 89 6.53 -18.06 8.13
N TYR A 90 5.97 -19.04 7.45
CA TYR A 90 4.59 -18.98 7.05
C TYR A 90 3.69 -19.15 8.28
N ASP A 91 2.88 -18.12 8.57
CA ASP A 91 1.91 -18.16 9.68
C ASP A 91 0.60 -18.79 9.18
N ASP A 92 0.68 -20.09 8.90
CA ASP A 92 -0.34 -20.90 8.22
C ASP A 92 -1.29 -21.56 9.23
N THR A 93 -2.16 -20.76 9.85
CA THR A 93 -3.11 -21.20 10.86
C THR A 93 -4.56 -21.24 10.38
N ASN A 94 -4.83 -20.81 9.12
CA ASN A 94 -6.17 -20.69 8.58
C ASN A 94 -6.33 -21.34 7.19
N PRO A 95 -6.55 -22.66 7.12
CA PRO A 95 -6.58 -23.39 5.86
C PRO A 95 -7.66 -22.94 4.87
N GLU A 96 -8.72 -22.24 5.32
CA GLU A 96 -9.76 -21.71 4.43
C GLU A 96 -9.31 -20.52 3.57
N ALA A 97 -8.33 -19.76 4.06
CA ALA A 97 -7.88 -18.54 3.41
C ALA A 97 -6.52 -18.69 2.72
N GLU A 98 -5.86 -19.82 2.90
CA GLU A 98 -4.50 -20.10 2.47
C GLU A 98 -4.50 -20.94 1.20
N SER A 99 -3.52 -20.71 0.34
CA SER A 99 -3.34 -21.49 -0.88
C SER A 99 -1.87 -21.67 -1.24
N GLN A 100 -1.59 -22.74 -1.99
CA GLN A 100 -0.26 -23.00 -2.53
C GLN A 100 0.23 -21.85 -3.43
N GLU A 101 -0.67 -21.25 -4.20
CA GLU A 101 -0.37 -20.07 -5.02
C GLU A 101 0.19 -18.91 -4.19
N TYR A 102 -0.41 -18.61 -3.02
CA TYR A 102 0.07 -17.54 -2.16
C TYR A 102 1.39 -17.90 -1.49
N ILE A 103 1.60 -19.15 -1.10
CA ILE A 103 2.88 -19.63 -0.54
C ILE A 103 4.01 -19.37 -1.54
N GLU A 104 3.82 -19.78 -2.80
CA GLU A 104 4.80 -19.61 -3.87
C GLU A 104 5.02 -18.13 -4.23
N ALA A 105 3.95 -17.34 -4.34
CA ALA A 105 4.03 -15.92 -4.64
C ALA A 105 4.76 -15.13 -3.54
N ILE A 106 4.51 -15.46 -2.27
CA ILE A 106 5.21 -14.84 -1.14
C ILE A 106 6.69 -15.18 -1.18
N ARG A 107 7.06 -16.46 -1.42
CA ARG A 107 8.46 -16.88 -1.56
C ARG A 107 9.17 -16.14 -2.67
N ALA A 108 8.55 -16.09 -3.85
CA ALA A 108 9.10 -15.39 -5.00
C ALA A 108 9.34 -13.89 -4.73
N ASN A 109 8.47 -13.25 -3.94
CA ASN A 109 8.65 -11.84 -3.55
C ASN A 109 9.80 -11.65 -2.53
N VAL A 110 9.97 -12.56 -1.57
CA VAL A 110 11.10 -12.51 -0.63
C VAL A 110 12.43 -12.64 -1.39
N ASP A 111 12.52 -13.64 -2.27
CA ASP A 111 13.70 -13.90 -3.09
C ASP A 111 13.96 -12.73 -4.06
N TRP A 112 12.93 -12.19 -4.71
CA TRP A 112 13.06 -11.03 -5.61
C TRP A 112 13.58 -9.78 -4.92
N LEU A 113 13.13 -9.49 -3.68
CA LEU A 113 13.64 -8.36 -2.90
C LEU A 113 15.09 -8.57 -2.41
N GLY A 114 15.68 -9.75 -2.65
CA GLY A 114 17.05 -10.08 -2.31
C GLY A 114 17.26 -10.55 -0.88
N TRP A 115 16.17 -10.79 -0.14
CA TRP A 115 16.27 -11.27 1.24
C TRP A 115 16.60 -12.75 1.28
N LYS A 116 17.55 -13.13 2.15
CA LYS A 116 18.00 -14.50 2.34
C LYS A 116 17.67 -14.96 3.76
N PRO A 117 16.56 -15.69 3.96
CA PRO A 117 16.23 -16.24 5.26
C PRO A 117 17.29 -17.25 5.72
N TRP A 118 17.61 -17.22 7.02
CA TRP A 118 18.44 -18.27 7.63
C TRP A 118 17.71 -19.62 7.60
N LYS A 119 16.40 -19.61 7.88
CA LYS A 119 15.54 -20.80 7.87
C LYS A 119 14.15 -20.40 7.37
N THR A 120 13.47 -21.31 6.66
CA THR A 120 12.06 -21.23 6.35
C THR A 120 11.31 -22.26 7.20
N THR A 121 10.23 -21.82 7.87
CA THR A 121 9.40 -22.66 8.75
C THR A 121 7.92 -22.41 8.47
N TYR A 122 7.06 -23.28 9.00
CA TYR A 122 5.62 -23.16 8.94
C TYR A 122 5.05 -23.27 10.35
N SER A 123 4.09 -22.44 10.72
CA SER A 123 3.39 -22.56 12.01
C SER A 123 2.75 -23.93 12.17
N SER A 124 2.28 -24.53 11.08
CA SER A 124 1.69 -25.88 11.05
C SER A 124 2.69 -27.00 11.39
N GLU A 125 3.98 -26.82 11.26
CA GLU A 125 5.01 -27.79 11.71
C GLU A 125 5.03 -27.96 13.23
N TYR A 126 4.51 -26.99 13.97
CA TYR A 126 4.43 -26.99 15.44
C TYR A 126 3.07 -27.44 15.98
N PHE A 127 2.12 -27.87 15.15
CA PHE A 127 0.75 -28.18 15.60
C PHE A 127 0.69 -29.31 16.64
N ASP A 128 1.56 -30.30 16.59
CA ASP A 128 1.62 -31.33 17.62
C ASP A 128 2.06 -30.75 18.97
N GLN A 129 3.04 -29.84 18.99
CA GLN A 129 3.50 -29.16 20.21
C GLN A 129 2.45 -28.16 20.72
N LEU A 130 1.82 -27.39 19.82
CA LEU A 130 0.74 -26.49 20.15
C LEU A 130 -0.45 -27.23 20.78
N TYR A 131 -0.77 -28.44 20.26
CA TYR A 131 -1.81 -29.29 20.85
C TYR A 131 -1.41 -29.77 22.25
N ALA A 132 -0.14 -30.18 22.46
CA ALA A 132 0.36 -30.57 23.78
C ALA A 132 0.26 -29.42 24.79
N PHE A 133 0.63 -28.19 24.41
CA PHE A 133 0.46 -27.01 25.24
C PHE A 133 -1.02 -26.69 25.54
N ALA A 134 -1.92 -26.95 24.59
CA ALA A 134 -3.35 -26.79 24.85
C ALA A 134 -3.86 -27.76 25.90
N LEU A 135 -3.40 -29.02 25.88
CA LEU A 135 -3.69 -30.00 26.95
C LEU A 135 -3.12 -29.55 28.29
N GLU A 136 -1.88 -29.02 28.32
CA GLU A 136 -1.27 -28.47 29.52
C GLU A 136 -2.08 -27.31 30.11
N LEU A 137 -2.55 -26.38 29.28
CA LEU A 137 -3.42 -25.28 29.70
C LEU A 137 -4.74 -25.79 30.30
N ILE A 138 -5.33 -26.86 29.74
CA ILE A 138 -6.52 -27.48 30.33
C ILE A 138 -6.17 -28.08 31.69
N HIS A 139 -5.06 -28.81 31.80
CA HIS A 139 -4.61 -29.39 33.07
C HIS A 139 -4.36 -28.33 34.14
N LYS A 140 -3.78 -27.19 33.76
CA LYS A 140 -3.59 -26.03 34.64
C LYS A 140 -4.89 -25.26 34.95
N GLY A 141 -6.05 -25.68 34.41
CA GLY A 141 -7.31 -24.98 34.54
C GLY A 141 -7.33 -23.61 33.88
N ARG A 142 -6.46 -23.40 32.89
CA ARG A 142 -6.32 -22.14 32.12
C ARG A 142 -6.94 -22.18 30.73
N ALA A 143 -7.59 -23.29 30.38
CA ALA A 143 -8.38 -23.40 29.16
C ALA A 143 -9.62 -24.24 29.36
N TYR A 144 -10.66 -23.97 28.59
CA TYR A 144 -11.94 -24.71 28.66
C TYR A 144 -12.57 -24.79 27.26
N VAL A 145 -13.31 -25.87 27.03
CA VAL A 145 -14.11 -26.07 25.82
C VAL A 145 -15.43 -25.32 25.96
N CYS A 146 -15.70 -24.41 25.04
CA CYS A 146 -16.90 -23.57 25.00
C CYS A 146 -17.80 -24.01 23.85
N HIS A 147 -19.11 -24.15 24.13
CA HIS A 147 -20.13 -24.48 23.12
C HIS A 147 -21.02 -23.28 22.77
N GLN A 148 -20.62 -22.05 23.17
CA GLN A 148 -21.33 -20.86 22.75
C GLN A 148 -21.15 -20.63 21.25
N SER A 149 -22.21 -20.26 20.58
CA SER A 149 -22.19 -19.75 19.23
C SER A 149 -21.44 -18.41 19.15
N LYS A 150 -21.05 -18.00 17.93
CA LYS A 150 -20.41 -16.70 17.69
C LYS A 150 -21.27 -15.52 18.20
N ALA A 151 -22.60 -15.61 18.07
CA ALA A 151 -23.53 -14.57 18.52
C ALA A 151 -23.55 -14.48 20.06
N GLU A 152 -23.56 -15.62 20.77
CA GLU A 152 -23.52 -15.63 22.24
C GLU A 152 -22.19 -15.14 22.80
N ILE A 153 -21.06 -15.48 22.16
CA ILE A 153 -19.74 -14.93 22.51
C ILE A 153 -19.72 -13.41 22.33
N GLU A 154 -20.28 -12.90 21.23
CA GLU A 154 -20.34 -11.45 21.00
C GLU A 154 -21.28 -10.75 21.99
N ALA A 155 -22.39 -11.35 22.36
CA ALA A 155 -23.28 -10.85 23.41
C ALA A 155 -22.53 -10.76 24.76
N SER A 156 -21.81 -11.81 25.16
CA SER A 156 -20.95 -11.80 26.35
C SER A 156 -19.90 -10.68 26.32
N ARG A 157 -19.25 -10.49 25.18
CA ARG A 157 -18.28 -9.39 24.97
C ARG A 157 -18.92 -8.00 25.02
N SER A 158 -20.17 -7.88 24.55
CA SER A 158 -20.90 -6.61 24.64
C SER A 158 -21.21 -6.26 26.10
N ILE A 159 -21.62 -7.24 26.92
CA ILE A 159 -21.80 -7.06 28.37
C ILE A 159 -20.48 -6.63 29.03
N LEU A 160 -19.36 -7.26 28.69
CA LEU A 160 -18.04 -6.85 29.24
C LEU A 160 -17.70 -5.42 28.86
N ARG A 161 -17.92 -4.99 27.60
CA ARG A 161 -17.70 -3.59 27.18
C ARG A 161 -18.52 -2.60 28.01
N ASP A 162 -19.80 -2.90 28.26
CA ASP A 162 -20.66 -2.09 29.13
C ASP A 162 -20.15 -2.03 30.58
N LEU A 163 -19.84 -3.19 31.17
CA LEU A 163 -19.31 -3.26 32.53
C LEU A 163 -18.00 -2.48 32.70
N HIS A 164 -17.07 -2.59 31.76
CA HIS A 164 -15.82 -1.82 31.79
C HIS A 164 -16.06 -0.32 31.52
N GLY A 165 -17.03 0.04 30.68
CA GLY A 165 -17.44 1.43 30.49
C GLY A 165 -17.98 2.04 31.79
N ARG A 166 -18.82 1.31 32.51
CA ARG A 166 -19.36 1.74 33.82
C ARG A 166 -18.30 1.74 34.91
N ALA A 167 -17.38 0.78 34.92
CA ALA A 167 -16.25 0.79 35.82
C ALA A 167 -15.40 2.07 35.67
N SER A 168 -15.16 2.52 34.43
CA SER A 168 -14.43 3.72 34.11
C SER A 168 -15.21 5.01 34.44
N ALA A 169 -16.52 5.06 34.14
CA ALA A 169 -17.32 6.26 34.27
C ALA A 169 -17.96 6.44 35.65
N GLU A 170 -18.38 5.35 36.28
CA GLU A 170 -19.18 5.35 37.53
C GLU A 170 -18.41 4.77 38.73
N GLY A 171 -17.17 4.27 38.52
CA GLY A 171 -16.39 3.62 39.59
C GLY A 171 -16.90 2.25 40.00
N LEU A 172 -17.62 1.55 39.11
CA LEU A 172 -18.10 0.19 39.36
C LEU A 172 -16.92 -0.75 39.62
N VAL A 173 -16.95 -1.47 40.72
CA VAL A 173 -15.94 -2.50 41.03
C VAL A 173 -16.31 -3.80 40.31
N LEU A 174 -15.42 -4.27 39.44
CA LEU A 174 -15.59 -5.50 38.67
C LEU A 174 -15.26 -6.73 39.51
N THR A 175 -16.16 -7.08 40.41
CA THR A 175 -16.06 -8.32 41.22
C THR A 175 -16.40 -9.55 40.38
N GLU A 176 -16.00 -10.75 40.85
CA GLU A 176 -16.32 -12.02 40.17
C GLU A 176 -17.82 -12.19 39.98
N SER A 177 -18.65 -11.79 40.94
CA SER A 177 -20.11 -11.83 40.85
C SER A 177 -20.67 -10.92 39.76
N VAL A 178 -20.08 -9.71 39.54
CA VAL A 178 -20.47 -8.78 38.47
C VAL A 178 -20.08 -9.36 37.11
N LEU A 179 -18.88 -9.91 37.00
CA LEU A 179 -18.35 -10.49 35.77
C LEU A 179 -19.01 -11.82 35.40
N ALA A 180 -19.67 -12.53 36.36
CA ALA A 180 -20.35 -13.79 36.12
C ALA A 180 -21.45 -13.70 35.06
N ALA A 181 -22.12 -12.53 34.94
CA ALA A 181 -23.15 -12.28 33.92
C ALA A 181 -22.61 -12.31 32.46
N ALA A 182 -21.33 -12.01 32.29
CA ALA A 182 -20.66 -11.99 30.97
C ALA A 182 -19.77 -13.24 30.77
N ALA A 183 -19.51 -14.01 31.81
CA ALA A 183 -18.69 -15.21 31.72
C ALA A 183 -19.41 -16.32 30.93
N SER A 184 -18.62 -17.09 30.18
CA SER A 184 -19.15 -18.28 29.52
C SER A 184 -19.69 -19.28 30.57
N PRO A 185 -20.89 -19.90 30.39
CA PRO A 185 -21.41 -20.93 31.28
C PRO A 185 -20.50 -22.17 31.36
N PHE A 186 -19.59 -22.33 30.39
CA PHE A 186 -18.63 -23.43 30.32
C PHE A 186 -17.29 -23.14 30.99
N ARG A 187 -17.06 -21.89 31.44
CA ARG A 187 -15.76 -21.38 31.93
C ARG A 187 -15.26 -22.18 33.17
N ASN A 188 -16.17 -22.69 33.96
CA ASN A 188 -15.87 -23.42 35.20
C ASN A 188 -16.07 -24.93 35.09
N ARG A 189 -16.14 -25.49 33.86
CA ARG A 189 -16.17 -26.92 33.61
C ARG A 189 -14.93 -27.60 34.20
N SER A 190 -15.08 -28.84 34.69
CA SER A 190 -13.97 -29.61 35.28
C SER A 190 -12.86 -29.88 34.26
N VAL A 191 -11.63 -30.01 34.72
CA VAL A 191 -10.46 -30.36 33.88
C VAL A 191 -10.71 -31.66 33.11
N ALA A 192 -11.24 -32.71 33.80
CA ALA A 192 -11.53 -34.00 33.18
C ALA A 192 -12.55 -33.88 32.04
N ASP A 193 -13.60 -33.07 32.22
CA ASP A 193 -14.59 -32.82 31.18
C ASP A 193 -14.01 -32.03 30.02
N ASN A 194 -13.21 -31.01 30.29
CA ASN A 194 -12.57 -30.24 29.24
C ASN A 194 -11.61 -31.07 28.39
N LEU A 195 -10.84 -31.97 29.00
CA LEU A 195 -9.99 -32.92 28.27
C LEU A 195 -10.81 -33.82 27.35
N ARG A 196 -11.92 -34.42 27.88
CA ARG A 196 -12.82 -35.24 27.06
C ARG A 196 -13.42 -34.45 25.90
N GLN A 197 -13.89 -33.22 26.13
CA GLN A 197 -14.49 -32.38 25.10
C GLN A 197 -13.46 -31.97 24.05
N PHE A 198 -12.24 -31.65 24.46
CA PHE A 198 -11.17 -31.24 23.51
C PHE A 198 -10.71 -32.43 22.66
N GLU A 199 -10.64 -33.64 23.23
CA GLU A 199 -10.35 -34.85 22.44
C GLU A 199 -11.51 -35.16 21.44
N ARG A 200 -12.76 -34.93 21.80
CA ARG A 200 -13.91 -35.04 20.89
C ARG A 200 -13.83 -34.01 19.76
N MET A 201 -13.38 -32.77 20.04
CA MET A 201 -13.09 -31.78 18.99
C MET A 201 -12.00 -32.30 18.03
N ARG A 202 -10.90 -32.87 18.56
CA ARG A 202 -9.81 -33.44 17.78
C ARG A 202 -10.23 -34.59 16.86
N ARG A 203 -11.18 -35.40 17.32
CA ARG A 203 -11.75 -36.52 16.55
C ARG A 203 -12.81 -36.10 15.54
N GLY A 204 -13.13 -34.80 15.45
CA GLY A 204 -14.16 -34.33 14.55
C GLY A 204 -15.58 -34.69 14.91
N GLU A 205 -15.84 -34.98 16.19
CA GLU A 205 -17.20 -35.35 16.67
C GLU A 205 -18.15 -34.14 16.77
N TYR A 206 -17.66 -32.94 16.62
CA TYR A 206 -18.44 -31.70 16.61
C TYR A 206 -18.40 -31.03 15.24
N ALA A 207 -19.54 -30.48 14.81
CA ALA A 207 -19.61 -29.66 13.62
C ALA A 207 -18.80 -28.36 13.80
N GLU A 208 -18.44 -27.72 12.70
CA GLU A 208 -17.82 -26.40 12.71
C GLU A 208 -18.70 -25.38 13.47
N GLY A 209 -18.07 -24.60 14.33
CA GLY A 209 -18.76 -23.61 15.17
C GLY A 209 -19.47 -24.15 16.40
N ALA A 210 -19.62 -25.48 16.54
CA ALA A 210 -20.32 -26.10 17.69
C ALA A 210 -19.47 -26.17 18.97
N ALA A 211 -18.14 -26.11 18.84
CA ALA A 211 -17.20 -26.09 19.95
C ALA A 211 -15.92 -25.33 19.61
N SER A 212 -15.33 -24.70 20.61
CA SER A 212 -14.03 -24.03 20.52
C SER A 212 -13.29 -24.17 21.85
N LEU A 213 -11.95 -24.26 21.81
CA LEU A 213 -11.14 -24.13 23.02
C LEU A 213 -10.91 -22.66 23.29
N ARG A 214 -11.26 -22.18 24.50
CA ARG A 214 -11.01 -20.80 24.94
C ARG A 214 -10.04 -20.79 26.11
N LEU A 215 -9.18 -19.77 26.16
CA LEU A 215 -8.30 -19.58 27.32
C LEU A 215 -9.09 -18.95 28.46
N LYS A 216 -8.80 -19.36 29.70
CA LYS A 216 -9.38 -18.79 30.91
C LYS A 216 -8.45 -17.71 31.44
N MET A 217 -8.71 -16.47 30.99
CA MET A 217 -7.86 -15.31 31.25
C MET A 217 -8.51 -14.32 32.25
N HIS A 218 -8.39 -13.03 32.03
CA HIS A 218 -8.79 -11.94 32.92
C HIS A 218 -9.97 -11.14 32.32
N LEU A 219 -11.19 -11.44 32.76
CA LEU A 219 -12.39 -10.70 32.35
C LEU A 219 -12.45 -9.31 32.99
N ASP A 220 -11.71 -9.08 34.08
CA ASP A 220 -11.54 -7.80 34.78
C ASP A 220 -10.51 -6.87 34.11
N SER A 221 -9.74 -7.34 33.12
CA SER A 221 -8.83 -6.51 32.36
C SER A 221 -9.59 -5.53 31.45
N PRO A 222 -9.21 -4.25 31.38
CA PRO A 222 -9.77 -3.30 30.42
C PRO A 222 -9.41 -3.63 28.96
N ASN A 223 -8.46 -4.55 28.74
CA ASN A 223 -8.02 -5.00 27.44
C ASN A 223 -8.88 -6.16 26.92
N PRO A 224 -9.68 -5.98 25.85
CA PRO A 224 -10.52 -7.02 25.28
C PRO A 224 -9.78 -8.28 24.80
N ASN A 225 -8.46 -8.19 24.54
CA ASN A 225 -7.66 -9.35 24.19
C ASN A 225 -7.43 -10.31 25.37
N MET A 226 -7.73 -9.87 26.60
CA MET A 226 -7.69 -10.69 27.82
C MET A 226 -9.03 -11.38 28.14
N TRP A 227 -10.08 -11.19 27.32
CA TRP A 227 -11.40 -11.73 27.58
C TRP A 227 -11.59 -13.12 26.96
N ASP A 228 -10.89 -14.09 27.48
CA ASP A 228 -11.00 -15.52 27.11
C ASP A 228 -11.03 -15.73 25.58
N PHE A 229 -9.95 -15.39 24.88
CA PHE A 229 -9.92 -15.56 23.42
C PHE A 229 -9.93 -17.04 23.00
N VAL A 230 -10.34 -17.30 21.77
CA VAL A 230 -10.38 -18.65 21.19
C VAL A 230 -8.97 -19.11 20.84
N ALA A 231 -8.52 -20.22 21.41
CA ALA A 231 -7.25 -20.86 21.10
C ALA A 231 -7.36 -21.85 19.94
N TYR A 232 -8.41 -22.68 19.90
CA TYR A 232 -8.67 -23.66 18.83
C TYR A 232 -10.09 -23.57 18.30
N ARG A 233 -10.23 -23.77 17.00
CA ARG A 233 -11.50 -23.85 16.25
C ARG A 233 -11.54 -25.12 15.40
N ILE A 234 -12.74 -25.61 15.09
CA ILE A 234 -12.96 -26.78 14.22
C ILE A 234 -13.09 -26.29 12.78
N LYS A 235 -12.36 -26.96 11.86
CA LYS A 235 -12.41 -26.74 10.42
C LYS A 235 -12.20 -28.04 9.67
N PHE A 236 -13.08 -28.37 8.73
CA PHE A 236 -13.00 -29.59 7.91
C PHE A 236 -12.47 -29.27 6.50
N VAL A 237 -11.40 -28.51 6.44
CA VAL A 237 -10.71 -28.12 5.21
C VAL A 237 -9.29 -28.68 5.24
N PRO A 238 -8.81 -29.35 4.18
CA PRO A 238 -7.42 -29.78 4.08
C PRO A 238 -6.48 -28.59 4.15
N HIS A 239 -5.42 -28.69 4.94
CA HIS A 239 -4.41 -27.66 5.07
C HIS A 239 -3.40 -27.74 3.92
N PRO A 240 -2.99 -26.62 3.26
CA PRO A 240 -2.09 -26.65 2.12
C PRO A 240 -0.76 -27.35 2.39
N HIS A 241 -0.17 -27.21 3.60
CA HIS A 241 1.13 -27.77 3.94
C HIS A 241 1.05 -29.17 4.57
N ILE A 242 0.12 -29.41 5.50
CA ILE A 242 0.06 -30.65 6.30
C ILE A 242 -1.15 -31.56 5.99
N GLY A 243 -1.94 -31.20 4.97
CA GLY A 243 -3.06 -32.00 4.50
C GLY A 243 -4.19 -32.16 5.53
N SER A 244 -4.78 -33.36 5.59
CA SER A 244 -5.95 -33.67 6.43
C SER A 244 -5.60 -34.25 7.81
N LYS A 245 -4.40 -34.03 8.33
CA LYS A 245 -3.95 -34.55 9.65
C LYS A 245 -4.80 -33.99 10.80
N TRP A 246 -5.28 -32.77 10.67
CA TRP A 246 -6.02 -32.05 11.71
C TRP A 246 -7.40 -31.61 11.22
N CYS A 247 -8.36 -31.57 12.13
CA CYS A 247 -9.68 -30.94 11.95
C CYS A 247 -9.95 -29.86 13.02
N ILE A 248 -8.97 -29.61 13.90
CA ILE A 248 -8.95 -28.48 14.81
C ILE A 248 -7.69 -27.66 14.52
N TYR A 249 -7.85 -26.36 14.43
CA TYR A 249 -6.79 -25.45 14.05
C TYR A 249 -6.59 -24.39 15.12
N PRO A 250 -5.34 -24.12 15.54
CA PRO A 250 -5.06 -23.05 16.47
C PRO A 250 -5.34 -21.70 15.82
N THR A 251 -5.63 -20.70 16.64
CA THR A 251 -5.77 -19.31 16.14
C THR A 251 -4.41 -18.61 16.14
N TYR A 252 -4.34 -17.53 15.38
CA TYR A 252 -3.16 -16.65 15.34
C TYR A 252 -2.70 -16.22 16.75
N ASP A 253 -3.62 -15.73 17.58
CA ASP A 253 -3.30 -15.22 18.92
C ASP A 253 -2.72 -16.29 19.86
N TYR A 254 -3.08 -17.55 19.65
CA TYR A 254 -2.53 -18.69 20.38
C TYR A 254 -1.17 -19.12 19.83
N THR A 255 -1.03 -19.16 18.51
CA THR A 255 0.15 -19.73 17.83
C THR A 255 1.36 -18.81 17.88
N HIS A 256 1.16 -17.53 17.57
CA HIS A 256 2.20 -16.56 17.31
C HIS A 256 3.26 -16.50 18.42
N CYS A 257 2.83 -16.29 19.68
CA CYS A 257 3.75 -16.15 20.81
C CYS A 257 4.46 -17.48 21.12
N ILE A 258 3.75 -18.61 21.05
CA ILE A 258 4.33 -19.92 21.35
C ILE A 258 5.39 -20.28 20.32
N VAL A 259 5.11 -20.09 19.02
CA VAL A 259 6.09 -20.41 17.97
C VAL A 259 7.28 -19.43 18.01
N ASP A 260 7.07 -18.14 18.33
CA ASP A 260 8.19 -17.22 18.57
C ASP A 260 9.09 -17.71 19.71
N ALA A 261 8.54 -18.27 20.80
CA ALA A 261 9.30 -18.84 21.90
C ALA A 261 10.04 -20.13 21.49
N LEU A 262 9.39 -21.02 20.74
CA LEU A 262 9.96 -22.30 20.27
C LEU A 262 11.10 -22.08 19.27
N GLU A 263 11.02 -21.03 18.45
CA GLU A 263 12.06 -20.64 17.50
C GLU A 263 13.15 -19.76 18.14
N HIS A 264 13.08 -19.51 19.43
CA HIS A 264 14.01 -18.66 20.16
C HIS A 264 14.22 -17.28 19.48
N ILE A 265 13.14 -16.60 19.13
CA ILE A 265 13.16 -15.26 18.53
C ILE A 265 13.62 -14.25 19.58
N ASP A 266 14.66 -13.44 19.29
CA ASP A 266 15.04 -12.31 20.17
C ASP A 266 14.05 -11.17 20.10
N TYR A 267 13.70 -10.77 18.87
CA TYR A 267 12.82 -9.61 18.63
C TYR A 267 11.60 -9.99 17.78
N SER A 268 10.45 -10.01 18.44
CA SER A 268 9.14 -10.20 17.82
C SER A 268 8.63 -8.85 17.29
N ILE A 269 8.90 -8.54 16.02
CA ILE A 269 8.61 -7.24 15.41
C ILE A 269 7.28 -7.28 14.68
N CYS A 270 6.34 -6.40 15.07
CA CYS A 270 4.97 -6.32 14.56
C CYS A 270 4.58 -4.89 14.18
N THR A 271 3.36 -4.71 13.65
CA THR A 271 2.76 -3.38 13.48
C THR A 271 1.99 -2.94 14.74
N LEU A 272 1.72 -1.63 14.89
CA LEU A 272 1.05 -1.05 16.06
C LEU A 272 -0.34 -1.63 16.33
N GLU A 273 -1.00 -2.22 15.34
CA GLU A 273 -2.28 -2.91 15.54
C GLU A 273 -2.19 -4.09 16.52
N PHE A 274 -0.98 -4.60 16.74
CA PHE A 274 -0.73 -5.70 17.66
C PHE A 274 -0.34 -5.25 19.08
N GLU A 275 -0.16 -3.96 19.32
CA GLU A 275 0.25 -3.43 20.61
C GLU A 275 -0.70 -3.85 21.76
N THR A 276 -2.00 -3.82 21.51
CA THR A 276 -3.01 -4.26 22.48
C THR A 276 -2.97 -5.76 22.78
N ARG A 277 -2.31 -6.56 21.94
CA ARG A 277 -2.14 -8.02 22.13
C ARG A 277 -0.91 -8.37 22.94
N ARG A 278 -0.05 -7.41 23.28
CA ARG A 278 1.18 -7.65 24.04
C ARG A 278 0.91 -8.29 25.40
N GLU A 279 -0.15 -7.88 26.10
CA GLU A 279 -0.54 -8.44 27.38
C GLU A 279 -0.92 -9.92 27.27
N SER A 280 -1.77 -10.29 26.30
CA SER A 280 -2.16 -11.70 26.07
C SER A 280 -1.01 -12.55 25.56
N TYR A 281 -0.09 -11.98 24.78
CA TYR A 281 1.14 -12.62 24.29
C TYR A 281 2.00 -13.09 25.45
N TYR A 282 2.34 -12.20 26.37
CA TYR A 282 3.18 -12.53 27.52
C TYR A 282 2.47 -13.37 28.58
N TRP A 283 1.16 -13.15 28.78
CA TRP A 283 0.36 -13.97 29.67
C TRP A 283 0.40 -15.45 29.27
N LEU A 284 0.31 -15.75 27.99
CA LEU A 284 0.31 -17.14 27.51
C LEU A 284 1.68 -17.80 27.69
N LEU A 285 2.76 -17.07 27.37
CA LEU A 285 4.12 -17.55 27.57
C LEU A 285 4.45 -17.77 29.04
N ASP A 286 3.96 -16.90 29.93
CA ASP A 286 4.15 -17.01 31.37
C ASP A 286 3.44 -18.24 31.94
N VAL A 287 2.17 -18.46 31.58
CA VAL A 287 1.40 -19.61 32.03
C VAL A 287 1.99 -20.94 31.57
N LEU A 288 2.61 -20.96 30.39
CA LEU A 288 3.28 -22.14 29.83
C LEU A 288 4.75 -22.28 30.25
N ASP A 289 5.28 -21.31 31.01
CA ASP A 289 6.70 -21.24 31.37
C ASP A 289 7.63 -21.37 30.14
N LEU A 290 7.37 -20.51 29.12
CA LEU A 290 8.15 -20.47 27.89
C LEU A 290 9.05 -19.23 27.86
N TYR A 291 10.10 -19.27 27.01
CA TYR A 291 10.92 -18.11 26.71
C TYR A 291 10.06 -16.97 26.17
N LYS A 292 10.39 -15.74 26.56
CA LYS A 292 9.64 -14.51 26.26
C LYS A 292 10.46 -13.59 25.33
N PRO A 293 10.18 -13.58 24.02
CA PRO A 293 10.80 -12.65 23.08
C PRO A 293 10.52 -11.17 23.41
N THR A 294 11.43 -10.28 23.03
CA THR A 294 11.17 -8.84 23.12
C THR A 294 10.23 -8.40 22.00
N VAL A 295 9.02 -7.94 22.35
CA VAL A 295 8.05 -7.46 21.37
C VAL A 295 8.31 -5.98 21.05
N TYR A 296 8.35 -5.64 19.77
CA TYR A 296 8.47 -4.28 19.27
C TYR A 296 7.46 -3.99 18.18
N GLU A 297 6.74 -2.87 18.27
CA GLU A 297 5.76 -2.47 17.27
C GLU A 297 6.17 -1.18 16.58
N PHE A 298 5.91 -1.12 15.27
CA PHE A 298 6.16 0.06 14.43
C PHE A 298 4.91 0.45 13.65
N ALA A 299 4.86 1.72 13.21
CA ALA A 299 3.73 2.23 12.45
C ALA A 299 3.59 1.55 11.10
N ARG A 300 2.36 1.12 10.78
CA ARG A 300 2.01 0.61 9.46
C ARG A 300 2.33 1.63 8.38
N LEU A 301 2.75 1.16 7.21
CA LEU A 301 2.92 2.01 6.04
C LEU A 301 1.57 2.35 5.43
N ASN A 302 1.28 3.65 5.33
CA ASN A 302 0.19 4.18 4.53
C ASN A 302 0.81 5.07 3.45
N ILE A 303 0.32 4.94 2.22
CA ILE A 303 0.79 5.74 1.07
C ILE A 303 -0.44 6.37 0.41
N THR A 304 -0.31 7.64 0.00
CA THR A 304 -1.38 8.35 -0.69
C THR A 304 -1.75 7.67 -2.01
N PHE A 305 -3.01 7.79 -2.42
CA PHE A 305 -3.57 7.23 -3.66
C PHE A 305 -3.46 5.71 -3.79
N THR A 306 -3.27 4.99 -2.68
CA THR A 306 -3.15 3.53 -2.66
C THR A 306 -4.03 2.90 -1.61
N VAL A 307 -4.32 1.62 -1.78
CA VAL A 307 -4.95 0.77 -0.79
C VAL A 307 -4.07 -0.44 -0.50
N LEU A 308 -3.86 -0.73 0.80
CA LEU A 308 -3.05 -1.86 1.26
C LEU A 308 -3.90 -2.90 2.02
N SER A 309 -5.20 -2.68 2.14
CA SER A 309 -6.13 -3.65 2.75
C SER A 309 -6.37 -4.82 1.80
N LYS A 310 -6.03 -6.05 2.23
CA LYS A 310 -6.26 -7.29 1.45
C LYS A 310 -7.71 -7.40 0.96
N ARG A 311 -8.69 -7.07 1.81
CA ARG A 311 -10.14 -7.12 1.45
C ARG A 311 -10.48 -6.12 0.34
N LYS A 312 -9.92 -4.92 0.38
CA LYS A 312 -10.15 -3.90 -0.66
C LYS A 312 -9.43 -4.29 -1.95
N LEU A 313 -8.18 -4.78 -1.87
CA LEU A 313 -7.44 -5.28 -3.04
C LEU A 313 -8.18 -6.44 -3.72
N LEU A 314 -8.68 -7.41 -2.95
CA LEU A 314 -9.48 -8.52 -3.48
C LEU A 314 -10.72 -8.00 -4.23
N LYS A 315 -11.44 -7.02 -3.68
CA LYS A 315 -12.60 -6.41 -4.35
C LYS A 315 -12.23 -5.72 -5.66
N LEU A 316 -11.10 -4.99 -5.73
CA LEU A 316 -10.62 -4.38 -6.97
C LEU A 316 -10.44 -5.43 -8.08
N VAL A 317 -9.87 -6.58 -7.74
CA VAL A 317 -9.64 -7.67 -8.69
C VAL A 317 -10.95 -8.38 -9.05
N THR A 318 -11.76 -8.76 -8.05
CA THR A 318 -13.00 -9.53 -8.28
C THR A 318 -14.10 -8.73 -8.99
N HIS A 319 -14.13 -7.40 -8.82
CA HIS A 319 -15.06 -6.51 -9.51
C HIS A 319 -14.53 -6.03 -10.86
N GLY A 320 -13.34 -6.50 -11.31
CA GLY A 320 -12.76 -6.15 -12.60
C GLY A 320 -12.34 -4.67 -12.71
N LEU A 321 -12.12 -3.97 -11.60
CA LEU A 321 -11.65 -2.58 -11.58
C LEU A 321 -10.17 -2.48 -11.93
N VAL A 322 -9.44 -3.57 -11.80
CA VAL A 322 -8.05 -3.77 -12.24
C VAL A 322 -7.92 -5.13 -12.92
N ARG A 323 -6.87 -5.33 -13.74
CA ARG A 323 -6.66 -6.55 -14.54
C ARG A 323 -6.31 -7.79 -13.70
N GLY A 324 -5.70 -7.60 -12.53
CA GLY A 324 -5.27 -8.69 -11.67
C GLY A 324 -4.41 -8.18 -10.51
N TRP A 325 -3.83 -9.09 -9.75
CA TRP A 325 -2.99 -8.78 -8.61
C TRP A 325 -1.64 -8.14 -9.00
N ASP A 326 -1.24 -8.27 -10.25
CA ASP A 326 -0.03 -7.69 -10.84
C ASP A 326 -0.31 -6.41 -11.66
N ASP A 327 -1.52 -5.84 -11.58
CA ASP A 327 -1.85 -4.59 -12.26
C ASP A 327 -0.86 -3.48 -11.84
N PRO A 328 -0.20 -2.80 -12.80
CA PRO A 328 0.80 -1.76 -12.51
C PRO A 328 0.31 -0.56 -11.69
N ARG A 329 -1.01 -0.40 -11.53
CA ARG A 329 -1.63 0.65 -10.70
C ARG A 329 -1.76 0.27 -9.23
N LEU A 330 -1.55 -1.02 -8.90
CA LEU A 330 -1.63 -1.53 -7.52
C LEU A 330 -0.30 -1.39 -6.80
N ALA A 331 -0.36 -1.18 -5.48
CA ALA A 331 0.81 -1.20 -4.60
C ALA A 331 1.15 -2.62 -4.09
N THR A 332 0.66 -3.68 -4.74
CA THR A 332 1.15 -5.05 -4.56
C THR A 332 2.59 -5.15 -5.04
N LEU A 333 3.39 -6.05 -4.48
CA LEU A 333 4.78 -6.24 -4.93
C LEU A 333 4.84 -6.69 -6.40
N ASN A 334 3.92 -7.54 -6.82
CA ASN A 334 3.81 -7.98 -8.21
C ASN A 334 3.44 -6.82 -9.16
N GLY A 335 2.48 -5.96 -8.77
CA GLY A 335 2.11 -4.78 -9.54
C GLY A 335 3.23 -3.76 -9.65
N LEU A 336 3.92 -3.49 -8.54
CA LEU A 336 5.09 -2.59 -8.54
C LEU A 336 6.24 -3.15 -9.39
N ARG A 337 6.53 -4.46 -9.29
CA ARG A 337 7.53 -5.13 -10.12
C ARG A 337 7.20 -5.04 -11.60
N ARG A 338 5.96 -5.34 -11.98
CA ARG A 338 5.48 -5.23 -13.36
C ARG A 338 5.52 -3.80 -13.88
N ARG A 339 5.26 -2.82 -13.01
CA ARG A 339 5.40 -1.40 -13.34
C ARG A 339 6.86 -0.97 -13.50
N GLY A 340 7.84 -1.78 -13.07
CA GLY A 340 9.27 -1.53 -13.22
C GLY A 340 9.97 -0.98 -11.97
N PHE A 341 9.31 -0.98 -10.80
CA PHE A 341 10.02 -0.72 -9.54
C PHE A 341 10.89 -1.93 -9.21
N SER A 342 12.19 -1.76 -9.28
CA SER A 342 13.13 -2.84 -8.96
C SER A 342 13.28 -3.06 -7.45
N ALA A 343 13.82 -4.21 -7.05
CA ALA A 343 14.09 -4.51 -5.65
C ALA A 343 14.98 -3.47 -4.95
N PRO A 344 16.08 -2.97 -5.55
CA PRO A 344 16.86 -1.87 -4.96
C PRO A 344 16.04 -0.60 -4.71
N ILE A 345 15.14 -0.22 -5.61
CA ILE A 345 14.27 0.96 -5.43
C ILE A 345 13.36 0.79 -4.20
N LEU A 346 12.69 -0.38 -4.07
CA LEU A 346 11.79 -0.63 -2.94
C LEU A 346 12.53 -0.72 -1.61
N ASN A 347 13.70 -1.37 -1.59
CA ASN A 347 14.53 -1.46 -0.40
C ASN A 347 15.07 -0.07 0.01
N ALA A 348 15.52 0.74 -0.94
CA ALA A 348 15.94 2.12 -0.69
C ALA A 348 14.79 2.98 -0.16
N PHE A 349 13.59 2.87 -0.75
CA PHE A 349 12.40 3.54 -0.25
C PHE A 349 12.06 3.13 1.19
N CYS A 350 12.09 1.82 1.50
CA CYS A 350 11.84 1.33 2.86
C CYS A 350 12.86 1.85 3.87
N LYS A 351 14.13 2.00 3.46
CA LYS A 351 15.19 2.59 4.28
C LYS A 351 15.00 4.09 4.46
N ASP A 352 14.63 4.81 3.41
CA ASP A 352 14.41 6.26 3.38
C ASP A 352 13.24 6.69 4.30
N ILE A 353 12.11 5.98 4.28
CA ILE A 353 10.97 6.28 5.17
C ILE A 353 11.24 5.92 6.63
N GLY A 354 12.20 5.05 6.89
CA GLY A 354 12.63 4.64 8.22
C GLY A 354 11.57 3.93 9.05
N VAL A 355 11.84 3.83 10.35
CA VAL A 355 10.98 3.16 11.34
C VAL A 355 10.54 4.15 12.41
N THR A 356 9.24 4.27 12.60
CA THR A 356 8.60 5.13 13.60
C THR A 356 7.40 4.44 14.22
N ARG A 357 7.01 4.83 15.43
CA ARG A 357 5.74 4.44 16.07
C ARG A 357 4.61 5.45 15.76
N VAL A 358 4.94 6.58 15.14
CA VAL A 358 3.93 7.60 14.77
C VAL A 358 3.28 7.20 13.45
N GLN A 359 1.96 7.04 13.47
CA GLN A 359 1.18 6.79 12.25
C GLN A 359 1.21 8.03 11.37
N SER A 360 1.60 7.84 10.10
CA SER A 360 1.62 8.89 9.09
C SER A 360 1.32 8.31 7.72
N THR A 361 0.77 9.13 6.83
CA THR A 361 0.59 8.78 5.41
C THR A 361 1.74 9.37 4.61
N ILE A 362 2.49 8.52 3.93
CA ILE A 362 3.61 8.91 3.08
C ILE A 362 3.07 9.33 1.71
N GLN A 363 3.54 10.47 1.19
CA GLN A 363 3.21 10.89 -0.16
C GLN A 363 3.85 9.93 -1.17
N ILE A 364 3.09 9.46 -2.18
CA ILE A 364 3.59 8.53 -3.20
C ILE A 364 4.74 9.12 -4.02
N GLN A 365 4.79 10.44 -4.13
CA GLN A 365 5.89 11.17 -4.78
C GLN A 365 7.26 10.87 -4.16
N ARG A 366 7.30 10.50 -2.87
CA ARG A 366 8.54 10.07 -2.21
C ARG A 366 9.08 8.76 -2.81
N LEU A 367 8.20 7.79 -3.07
CA LEU A 367 8.57 6.56 -3.79
C LEU A 367 9.04 6.89 -5.22
N TYR A 368 8.34 7.79 -5.91
CA TYR A 368 8.71 8.21 -7.27
C TYR A 368 10.05 8.95 -7.30
N ALA A 369 10.36 9.75 -6.29
CA ALA A 369 11.66 10.44 -6.19
C ALA A 369 12.81 9.43 -6.00
N VAL A 370 12.64 8.42 -5.13
CA VAL A 370 13.62 7.35 -4.97
C VAL A 370 13.80 6.56 -6.27
N ALA A 371 12.69 6.25 -6.97
CA ALA A 371 12.75 5.55 -8.25
C ALA A 371 13.52 6.36 -9.30
N ARG A 372 13.26 7.68 -9.45
CA ARG A 372 13.98 8.55 -10.38
C ARG A 372 15.49 8.57 -10.10
N ALA A 373 15.88 8.65 -8.84
CA ALA A 373 17.29 8.63 -8.45
C ALA A 373 18.02 7.36 -8.91
N HIS A 374 17.39 6.18 -8.73
CA HIS A 374 17.98 4.92 -9.16
C HIS A 374 17.94 4.70 -10.67
N LEU A 375 16.81 5.06 -11.30
CA LEU A 375 16.62 4.84 -12.73
C LEU A 375 17.47 5.79 -13.58
N GLY A 376 17.78 6.99 -13.06
CA GLY A 376 18.63 7.96 -13.75
C GLY A 376 20.02 7.42 -14.10
N ASP A 377 20.52 6.50 -13.27
CA ASP A 377 21.83 5.89 -13.45
C ASP A 377 21.77 4.53 -14.16
N ALA A 378 20.65 3.82 -14.04
CA ALA A 378 20.52 2.44 -14.50
C ALA A 378 19.87 2.29 -15.88
N SER A 379 19.00 3.25 -16.27
CA SER A 379 18.17 3.10 -17.47
C SER A 379 18.87 3.59 -18.72
N LYS A 380 18.83 2.76 -19.77
CA LYS A 380 19.30 3.13 -21.10
C LYS A 380 18.40 4.23 -21.69
N ARG A 381 18.96 5.23 -22.35
CA ARG A 381 18.23 6.29 -23.02
C ARG A 381 17.72 5.85 -24.38
N ALA A 382 16.51 6.30 -24.74
CA ALA A 382 15.92 6.13 -26.04
C ALA A 382 15.08 7.35 -26.41
N MET A 383 15.08 7.71 -27.68
CA MET A 383 14.12 8.67 -28.19
C MET A 383 12.80 7.98 -28.46
N ALA A 384 11.69 8.60 -28.03
CA ALA A 384 10.35 8.07 -28.18
C ALA A 384 9.35 9.19 -28.49
N VAL A 385 8.31 8.84 -29.26
CA VAL A 385 7.18 9.70 -29.64
C VAL A 385 5.91 8.95 -29.36
N LEU A 386 5.05 9.46 -28.47
CA LEU A 386 3.85 8.76 -28.01
C LEU A 386 2.67 8.93 -28.97
N ASP A 387 2.47 10.16 -29.46
CA ASP A 387 1.43 10.47 -30.45
C ASP A 387 2.11 11.01 -31.73
N PRO A 388 2.62 10.10 -32.58
CA PRO A 388 3.47 10.46 -33.69
C PRO A 388 2.74 11.20 -34.79
N VAL A 389 3.32 12.34 -35.19
CA VAL A 389 2.92 13.09 -36.38
C VAL A 389 4.09 13.03 -37.35
N PRO A 390 3.87 12.53 -38.58
CA PRO A 390 4.92 12.46 -39.60
C PRO A 390 5.34 13.86 -40.09
N VAL A 391 6.63 14.06 -40.13
CA VAL A 391 7.27 15.25 -40.77
C VAL A 391 8.03 14.74 -41.98
N ARG A 392 7.72 15.24 -43.18
CA ARG A 392 8.41 14.87 -44.39
C ARG A 392 9.24 16.04 -44.92
N LEU A 393 10.50 15.78 -45.18
CA LEU A 393 11.42 16.73 -45.81
C LEU A 393 11.32 16.57 -47.32
N HIS A 394 11.06 17.66 -48.06
CA HIS A 394 10.89 17.64 -49.50
C HIS A 394 11.86 18.61 -50.16
N GLU A 395 12.56 18.18 -51.21
CA GLU A 395 13.27 19.10 -52.13
C GLU A 395 12.26 19.69 -53.11
N ILE A 396 12.24 21.02 -53.28
CA ILE A 396 11.40 21.68 -54.24
C ILE A 396 12.06 21.60 -55.63
N TRP A 397 11.66 20.67 -56.43
CA TRP A 397 11.72 20.75 -57.89
C TRP A 397 10.33 20.61 -58.45
N GLY A 398 9.66 21.76 -58.65
CA GLY A 398 8.58 22.00 -59.58
C GLY A 398 7.44 20.97 -59.76
N MET A 399 6.81 20.47 -58.70
CA MET A 399 5.58 19.65 -58.79
C MET A 399 4.53 20.13 -57.79
N GLU A 400 3.31 20.42 -58.30
CA GLU A 400 2.11 20.54 -57.49
C GLU A 400 1.80 19.19 -56.81
N ILE A 401 1.84 19.16 -55.49
CA ILE A 401 1.49 17.94 -54.75
C ILE A 401 0.05 18.08 -54.25
N THR A 402 -0.87 17.41 -54.91
CA THR A 402 -2.23 17.17 -54.44
C THR A 402 -2.23 15.98 -53.49
N GLY A 403 -2.46 16.19 -52.23
CA GLY A 403 -3.00 15.20 -51.30
C GLY A 403 -2.07 14.48 -50.33
N LEU A 404 -0.84 14.91 -50.06
CA LEU A 404 -0.05 14.29 -48.98
C LEU A 404 0.82 15.34 -48.24
N TYR A 405 0.84 15.22 -46.99
CA TYR A 405 1.33 16.06 -45.88
C TYR A 405 2.87 16.14 -45.84
N CYS A 406 3.43 17.32 -46.02
CA CYS A 406 4.87 17.52 -46.05
C CYS A 406 5.26 18.79 -45.29
N VAL A 407 6.25 18.68 -44.40
CA VAL A 407 7.12 19.81 -44.04
C VAL A 407 8.19 19.87 -45.12
N VAL A 408 8.26 20.96 -45.88
CA VAL A 408 9.29 21.21 -46.89
C VAL A 408 10.49 21.83 -46.16
N VAL A 409 11.66 21.19 -46.25
CA VAL A 409 12.92 21.77 -45.80
C VAL A 409 13.77 22.09 -47.04
N ASP A 410 14.02 23.36 -47.27
CA ASP A 410 14.63 23.85 -48.51
C ASP A 410 16.10 23.44 -48.69
N ASN A 411 16.79 22.99 -47.61
CA ASN A 411 18.22 22.66 -47.63
C ASN A 411 18.51 21.34 -46.87
N TYR A 412 17.76 20.28 -47.17
CA TYR A 412 17.95 18.98 -46.53
C TYR A 412 19.26 18.32 -46.99
N GLU A 413 20.09 17.96 -45.98
CA GLU A 413 21.20 17.03 -46.15
C GLU A 413 21.02 15.82 -45.24
N PRO A 414 21.40 14.59 -45.67
CA PRO A 414 21.40 13.43 -44.80
C PRO A 414 22.23 13.69 -43.53
N TYR A 415 21.63 13.41 -42.36
CA TYR A 415 22.28 13.67 -41.10
C TYR A 415 22.21 12.43 -40.21
N THR A 416 23.34 11.97 -39.68
CA THR A 416 23.44 10.92 -38.71
C THR A 416 23.93 11.50 -37.38
N CYS A 417 23.25 11.21 -36.31
CA CYS A 417 23.65 11.61 -34.96
C CYS A 417 23.94 10.40 -34.08
N ASP A 418 24.90 10.54 -33.19
CA ASP A 418 25.19 9.58 -32.14
C ASP A 418 24.35 9.90 -30.90
N VAL A 419 23.42 9.01 -30.57
CA VAL A 419 22.58 9.11 -29.39
C VAL A 419 23.25 8.36 -28.23
N LEU A 420 23.48 9.05 -27.14
CA LEU A 420 24.09 8.45 -25.96
C LEU A 420 23.13 7.50 -25.28
N ASP A 421 23.57 6.29 -24.98
CA ASP A 421 22.80 5.29 -24.23
C ASP A 421 22.69 5.63 -22.74
N TYR A 422 23.69 6.33 -22.19
CA TYR A 422 23.75 6.71 -20.76
C TYR A 422 24.25 8.14 -20.56
N PRO A 423 24.08 8.76 -19.37
CA PRO A 423 24.68 10.09 -19.07
C PRO A 423 26.20 10.06 -19.08
N GLN A 424 26.85 11.00 -19.74
CA GLN A 424 28.31 11.04 -19.92
C GLN A 424 29.13 11.00 -18.62
N ASP A 425 28.66 11.71 -17.57
CA ASP A 425 29.41 11.88 -16.33
C ASP A 425 29.46 10.58 -15.49
N LYS A 426 28.51 9.66 -15.71
CA LYS A 426 28.39 8.40 -14.95
C LYS A 426 28.86 7.17 -15.72
N ASP A 427 28.99 7.28 -17.03
CA ASP A 427 29.53 6.22 -17.87
C ASP A 427 30.99 5.98 -17.61
N VAL A 428 31.76 7.04 -17.31
CA VAL A 428 33.19 6.96 -17.00
C VAL A 428 33.43 6.17 -15.71
N GLU A 429 32.61 6.37 -14.68
CA GLU A 429 32.70 5.65 -13.41
C GLU A 429 32.35 4.16 -13.53
N HIS A 430 31.48 3.81 -14.48
CA HIS A 430 30.98 2.45 -14.65
C HIS A 430 31.53 1.72 -15.88
N GLY A 431 32.44 2.33 -16.64
CA GLY A 431 33.03 1.74 -17.85
C GLY A 431 32.02 1.51 -18.98
N ARG A 432 30.90 2.24 -18.98
CA ARG A 432 29.85 2.16 -20.00
C ARG A 432 29.97 3.33 -20.95
N HIS A 433 30.60 3.13 -22.10
CA HIS A 433 30.65 4.11 -23.21
C HIS A 433 29.89 3.50 -24.38
N SER A 434 28.56 3.69 -24.41
CA SER A 434 27.79 3.25 -25.57
C SER A 434 26.95 4.39 -26.10
N SER A 435 26.99 4.54 -27.41
CA SER A 435 26.10 5.36 -28.22
C SER A 435 25.63 4.50 -29.38
N HIS A 436 24.56 4.90 -30.01
CA HIS A 436 24.09 4.28 -31.24
C HIS A 436 23.79 5.36 -32.28
N PRO A 437 24.03 5.08 -33.56
CA PRO A 437 23.75 6.02 -34.62
C PRO A 437 22.25 6.05 -34.95
N VAL A 438 21.69 7.24 -35.10
CA VAL A 438 20.31 7.45 -35.57
C VAL A 438 20.35 8.36 -36.78
N GLU A 439 19.81 7.87 -37.90
CA GLU A 439 19.73 8.63 -39.14
C GLU A 439 18.48 9.52 -39.16
N LEU A 440 18.64 10.81 -39.40
CA LEU A 440 17.54 11.69 -39.71
C LEU A 440 17.12 11.45 -41.16
N THR A 441 16.10 10.67 -41.34
CA THR A 441 15.55 10.31 -42.64
C THR A 441 14.67 11.44 -43.20
N ARG A 442 14.37 11.44 -44.52
CA ARG A 442 13.45 12.41 -45.14
C ARG A 442 12.05 12.42 -44.50
N THR A 443 11.64 11.34 -43.87
CA THR A 443 10.46 11.28 -43.02
C THR A 443 10.90 10.98 -41.60
N PHE A 444 10.52 11.80 -40.65
CA PHE A 444 10.72 11.58 -39.24
C PHE A 444 9.43 11.95 -38.49
N TYR A 445 9.35 11.62 -37.20
CA TYR A 445 8.13 11.82 -36.42
C TYR A 445 8.42 12.70 -35.20
N LEU A 446 7.50 13.64 -34.96
CA LEU A 446 7.44 14.46 -33.75
C LEU A 446 6.19 14.08 -32.96
N ASP A 447 6.19 14.41 -31.67
CA ASP A 447 5.00 14.27 -30.85
C ASP A 447 4.00 15.40 -31.22
N ARG A 448 2.72 15.04 -31.30
CA ARG A 448 1.65 16.01 -31.63
C ARG A 448 1.63 17.19 -30.67
N SER A 449 1.96 16.96 -29.39
CA SER A 449 2.01 18.02 -28.37
C SER A 449 3.12 19.06 -28.62
N ASP A 450 4.13 18.69 -29.39
CA ASP A 450 5.26 19.57 -29.75
C ASP A 450 5.00 20.42 -30.99
N VAL A 451 3.78 20.36 -31.58
CA VAL A 451 3.48 21.08 -32.85
C VAL A 451 2.19 21.89 -32.72
N ARG A 452 2.20 23.14 -33.21
CA ARG A 452 1.04 24.05 -33.24
C ARG A 452 0.99 24.91 -34.48
N SER A 453 -0.20 25.16 -35.02
CA SER A 453 -0.45 26.09 -36.12
C SER A 453 -0.35 27.57 -35.69
N VAL A 454 -0.52 27.87 -34.41
CA VAL A 454 -0.43 29.22 -33.84
C VAL A 454 0.51 29.17 -32.64
N ASP A 455 1.50 30.10 -32.62
CA ASP A 455 2.40 30.25 -31.47
C ASP A 455 1.69 30.90 -30.27
N ASN A 456 2.09 30.54 -29.09
CA ASN A 456 1.70 31.22 -27.85
C ASN A 456 2.87 31.39 -26.89
N ALA A 457 2.73 32.30 -25.94
CA ALA A 457 3.72 32.53 -24.90
C ALA A 457 3.97 31.26 -24.06
N GLY A 458 5.25 30.88 -23.94
CA GLY A 458 5.64 29.69 -23.17
C GLY A 458 5.62 28.36 -23.93
N PHE A 459 5.22 28.33 -25.20
CA PHE A 459 5.36 27.15 -26.04
C PHE A 459 6.78 27.10 -26.66
N PHE A 460 7.44 25.96 -26.59
CA PHE A 460 8.81 25.74 -27.05
C PHE A 460 8.90 24.66 -28.15
N GLY A 461 7.78 24.33 -28.79
CA GLY A 461 7.68 23.39 -29.89
C GLY A 461 7.71 24.10 -31.27
N VAL A 462 7.34 23.33 -32.30
CA VAL A 462 7.22 23.82 -33.69
C VAL A 462 5.97 24.68 -33.81
N ALA A 463 6.17 25.94 -34.23
CA ALA A 463 5.13 26.89 -34.58
C ALA A 463 5.68 27.86 -35.64
N PRO A 464 4.84 28.63 -36.39
CA PRO A 464 5.30 29.57 -37.41
C PRO A 464 6.36 30.51 -36.88
N SER A 465 7.47 30.63 -37.64
CA SER A 465 8.64 31.48 -37.35
C SER A 465 9.42 31.15 -36.07
N LYS A 466 9.13 30.02 -35.44
CA LYS A 466 9.82 29.57 -34.22
C LYS A 466 11.03 28.71 -34.56
N ILE A 467 12.16 28.97 -33.91
CA ILE A 467 13.38 28.20 -34.06
C ILE A 467 13.42 27.11 -32.99
N VAL A 468 13.61 25.87 -33.39
CA VAL A 468 13.70 24.68 -32.52
C VAL A 468 14.88 23.81 -32.91
N ARG A 469 15.36 22.99 -31.97
CA ARG A 469 16.42 22.00 -32.21
C ARG A 469 15.85 20.59 -32.09
N LEU A 470 16.17 19.73 -33.02
CA LEU A 470 16.02 18.30 -32.83
C LEU A 470 17.08 17.82 -31.85
N LYS A 471 16.68 17.03 -30.88
CA LYS A 471 17.61 16.46 -29.89
C LYS A 471 18.69 15.66 -30.61
N TYR A 472 19.95 15.92 -30.31
CA TYR A 472 21.14 15.42 -31.05
C TYR A 472 21.22 15.82 -32.54
N GLY A 473 20.30 16.60 -33.06
CA GLY A 473 20.16 16.92 -34.45
C GLY A 473 20.23 18.42 -34.75
N PRO A 474 19.90 18.81 -36.00
CA PRO A 474 20.01 20.18 -36.48
C PRO A 474 18.98 21.12 -35.85
N VAL A 475 19.22 22.41 -36.05
CA VAL A 475 18.29 23.51 -35.74
C VAL A 475 17.45 23.79 -36.97
N PHE A 476 16.16 24.01 -36.83
CA PHE A 476 15.27 24.39 -37.92
C PHE A 476 14.22 25.41 -37.51
N THR A 477 13.62 26.06 -38.48
CA THR A 477 12.51 27.00 -38.31
C THR A 477 11.44 26.69 -39.34
N CYS A 478 10.18 26.90 -39.03
CA CYS A 478 9.08 26.70 -39.94
C CYS A 478 8.36 28.04 -40.18
N THR A 479 8.23 28.45 -41.43
CA THR A 479 7.50 29.68 -41.83
C THR A 479 6.00 29.47 -41.81
N ARG A 480 5.56 28.26 -42.13
CA ARG A 480 4.16 27.86 -42.10
C ARG A 480 4.01 26.50 -41.38
N VAL A 481 2.98 26.37 -40.56
CA VAL A 481 2.66 25.14 -39.88
C VAL A 481 1.13 24.97 -39.88
N ASP A 482 0.65 24.00 -40.63
CA ASP A 482 -0.75 23.62 -40.68
C ASP A 482 -0.93 22.28 -39.93
N VAL A 483 -1.76 22.25 -38.92
CA VAL A 483 -2.05 21.05 -38.14
C VAL A 483 -3.51 20.69 -38.36
N ASP A 484 -3.74 19.64 -39.08
CA ASP A 484 -5.07 19.00 -39.15
C ASP A 484 -5.10 17.78 -38.21
N ALA A 485 -6.28 17.18 -37.96
CA ALA A 485 -6.51 16.10 -37.00
C ALA A 485 -5.55 14.89 -37.17
N SER A 486 -4.91 14.73 -38.31
CA SER A 486 -4.01 13.61 -38.61
C SER A 486 -2.64 14.01 -39.17
N VAL A 487 -2.35 15.33 -39.38
CA VAL A 487 -1.27 15.73 -40.27
C VAL A 487 -0.67 17.06 -39.89
N LEU A 488 0.67 17.15 -40.06
CA LEU A 488 1.45 18.38 -40.07
C LEU A 488 1.87 18.72 -41.51
N ALA A 489 1.42 19.85 -42.00
CA ALA A 489 1.94 20.45 -43.23
C ALA A 489 2.63 21.76 -42.89
N GLY A 490 3.73 22.06 -43.56
CA GLY A 490 4.45 23.29 -43.32
C GLY A 490 5.67 23.46 -44.20
N THR A 491 6.23 24.67 -44.21
CA THR A 491 7.52 24.96 -44.86
C THR A 491 8.53 25.27 -43.78
N CYS A 492 9.61 24.49 -43.71
CA CYS A 492 10.69 24.65 -42.74
C CYS A 492 12.04 24.70 -43.48
N SER A 493 13.03 25.32 -42.83
CA SER A 493 14.42 25.35 -43.31
C SER A 493 15.40 25.14 -42.17
N TYR A 494 16.54 24.54 -42.45
CA TYR A 494 17.64 24.46 -41.49
C TYR A 494 18.21 25.85 -41.21
N VAL A 495 18.60 26.05 -39.94
CA VAL A 495 19.29 27.26 -39.52
C VAL A 495 20.77 26.93 -39.44
N GLU A 496 21.55 27.44 -40.41
CA GLU A 496 23.00 27.19 -40.55
C GLU A 496 23.84 27.97 -39.53
N ASP A 497 23.27 29.02 -38.92
CA ASP A 497 23.94 29.80 -37.88
C ASP A 497 24.07 29.02 -36.56
N GLU A 498 25.24 28.47 -36.31
CA GLU A 498 25.57 27.69 -35.09
C GLU A 498 25.50 28.52 -33.80
N SER A 499 25.52 29.87 -33.90
CA SER A 499 25.38 30.75 -32.74
C SER A 499 23.95 30.74 -32.16
N VAL A 500 22.97 30.31 -32.95
CA VAL A 500 21.56 30.23 -32.56
C VAL A 500 21.34 29.07 -31.56
N LYS A 501 20.97 29.43 -30.33
CA LYS A 501 20.62 28.46 -29.27
C LYS A 501 19.13 28.51 -28.95
N PRO A 502 18.31 27.72 -29.66
CA PRO A 502 16.88 27.73 -29.41
C PRO A 502 16.54 27.15 -28.03
N LYS A 503 15.52 27.70 -27.40
CA LYS A 503 15.00 27.18 -26.11
C LYS A 503 14.25 25.85 -26.27
N GLY A 504 13.65 25.61 -27.46
CA GLY A 504 12.94 24.40 -27.79
C GLY A 504 13.90 23.30 -28.26
N VAL A 505 13.96 22.19 -27.51
CA VAL A 505 14.66 20.96 -27.92
C VAL A 505 13.63 19.84 -27.96
N LEU A 506 13.44 19.24 -29.13
CA LEU A 506 12.39 18.26 -29.39
C LEU A 506 12.98 16.88 -29.54
N THR A 507 12.31 15.88 -28.93
CA THR A 507 12.55 14.47 -29.26
C THR A 507 11.87 14.11 -30.56
N TRP A 508 12.51 13.26 -31.33
CA TRP A 508 12.06 12.79 -32.63
C TRP A 508 12.48 11.34 -32.83
N VAL A 509 11.88 10.69 -33.79
CA VAL A 509 12.31 9.35 -34.23
C VAL A 509 12.28 9.27 -35.74
N SER A 510 13.19 8.48 -36.33
CA SER A 510 13.31 8.30 -37.79
C SER A 510 12.19 7.46 -38.38
N ALA A 511 12.13 7.34 -39.68
CA ALA A 511 11.21 6.42 -40.38
C ALA A 511 11.48 4.93 -40.05
N ALA A 512 12.67 4.61 -39.58
CA ALA A 512 13.06 3.26 -39.14
C ALA A 512 12.67 2.96 -37.67
N ALA A 513 11.95 3.85 -37.00
CA ALA A 513 11.53 3.65 -35.63
C ALA A 513 10.62 2.43 -35.46
N ALA A 514 10.78 1.74 -34.36
CA ALA A 514 9.97 0.58 -34.02
C ALA A 514 8.57 0.99 -33.51
N PRO A 515 7.49 0.44 -34.04
CA PRO A 515 6.16 0.65 -33.48
C PRO A 515 6.02 -0.13 -32.17
N VAL A 516 5.51 0.55 -31.14
CA VAL A 516 5.35 0.00 -29.79
C VAL A 516 4.02 0.43 -29.18
N GLU A 517 3.60 -0.29 -28.13
CA GLU A 517 2.54 0.14 -27.25
C GLU A 517 3.16 0.78 -25.99
N VAL A 518 2.69 1.94 -25.60
CA VAL A 518 3.14 2.61 -24.37
C VAL A 518 1.95 2.86 -23.46
N ARG A 519 2.04 2.39 -22.23
CA ARG A 519 1.05 2.56 -21.18
C ARG A 519 1.54 3.57 -20.16
N VAL A 520 0.77 4.62 -19.95
CA VAL A 520 1.04 5.70 -19.00
C VAL A 520 0.01 5.63 -17.89
N TYR A 521 0.47 5.68 -16.65
CA TYR A 521 -0.38 5.51 -15.48
C TYR A 521 -0.51 6.79 -14.67
N SER A 522 -1.74 7.14 -14.30
CA SER A 522 -2.08 8.08 -13.25
C SER A 522 -2.52 7.35 -11.98
N HIS A 523 -2.98 8.08 -10.97
CA HIS A 523 -3.45 7.46 -9.73
C HIS A 523 -4.74 6.68 -9.95
N LEU A 524 -4.81 5.44 -9.41
CA LEU A 524 -6.02 4.61 -9.45
C LEU A 524 -7.16 5.23 -8.64
N PHE A 525 -6.85 5.97 -7.59
CA PHE A 525 -7.85 6.64 -6.74
C PHE A 525 -7.84 8.14 -6.98
N THR A 526 -9.04 8.74 -7.00
CA THR A 526 -9.24 10.17 -7.24
C THR A 526 -8.89 11.04 -6.02
N VAL A 527 -8.72 10.43 -4.85
CA VAL A 527 -8.38 11.10 -3.58
C VAL A 527 -7.12 10.49 -2.96
N PRO A 528 -6.31 11.30 -2.26
CA PRO A 528 -5.06 10.80 -1.67
C PRO A 528 -5.28 9.84 -0.50
N GLU A 529 -6.34 10.01 0.28
CA GLU A 529 -6.67 9.15 1.41
C GLU A 529 -8.12 8.68 1.33
N LEU A 530 -8.32 7.37 1.32
CA LEU A 530 -9.65 6.78 1.23
C LEU A 530 -10.45 6.93 2.54
N GLY A 531 -9.77 7.18 3.68
CA GLY A 531 -10.42 7.33 4.97
C GLY A 531 -11.36 6.17 5.33
N ALA A 532 -12.36 6.46 6.16
CA ALA A 532 -13.44 5.55 6.54
C ALA A 532 -14.67 5.70 5.64
N VAL A 533 -14.47 5.87 4.32
CA VAL A 533 -15.59 6.01 3.36
C VAL A 533 -16.17 4.63 3.08
N ASP A 534 -17.48 4.47 3.32
CA ASP A 534 -18.17 3.19 3.07
C ASP A 534 -18.20 2.84 1.57
N ASP A 535 -18.45 3.82 0.71
CA ASP A 535 -18.48 3.68 -0.76
C ASP A 535 -17.14 4.13 -1.37
N TRP A 536 -16.06 3.47 -0.99
CA TRP A 536 -14.71 3.77 -1.50
C TRP A 536 -14.53 3.34 -2.97
N GLU A 537 -15.36 2.43 -3.50
CA GLU A 537 -15.29 1.95 -4.87
C GLU A 537 -15.65 3.05 -5.88
N ALA A 538 -16.54 3.98 -5.50
CA ALA A 538 -16.85 5.16 -6.30
C ALA A 538 -15.67 6.14 -6.47
N LEU A 539 -14.60 5.98 -5.68
CA LEU A 539 -13.38 6.79 -5.78
C LEU A 539 -12.33 6.17 -6.70
N VAL A 540 -12.62 5.02 -7.32
CA VAL A 540 -11.72 4.34 -8.25
C VAL A 540 -11.91 4.90 -9.66
N ASP A 541 -10.82 5.38 -10.25
CA ASP A 541 -10.76 5.77 -11.66
C ASP A 541 -10.17 4.63 -12.49
N SER A 542 -10.97 3.60 -12.75
CA SER A 542 -10.51 2.39 -13.44
C SER A 542 -10.17 2.63 -14.92
N SER A 543 -10.84 3.58 -15.58
CA SER A 543 -10.68 3.89 -17.01
C SER A 543 -9.72 5.05 -17.28
N GLY A 544 -9.74 6.10 -16.46
CA GLY A 544 -8.90 7.29 -16.65
C GLY A 544 -7.50 7.16 -16.05
N SER A 545 -7.27 6.17 -15.17
CA SER A 545 -5.97 5.95 -14.54
C SER A 545 -4.93 5.27 -15.43
N GLU A 546 -5.29 4.84 -16.64
CA GLU A 546 -4.38 4.28 -17.64
C GLU A 546 -4.65 4.92 -19.01
N LYS A 547 -3.60 5.40 -19.65
CA LYS A 547 -3.63 5.88 -21.03
C LYS A 547 -2.73 5.03 -21.89
N VAL A 548 -3.33 4.41 -22.93
CA VAL A 548 -2.61 3.53 -23.85
C VAL A 548 -2.34 4.26 -25.17
N TYR A 549 -1.09 4.31 -25.57
CA TYR A 549 -0.62 4.81 -26.85
C TYR A 549 -0.24 3.61 -27.73
N GLY A 550 -1.20 3.09 -28.48
CA GLY A 550 -1.03 1.88 -29.30
C GLY A 550 -0.28 2.11 -30.63
N LYS A 551 0.09 3.37 -30.94
CA LYS A 551 0.83 3.76 -32.15
C LYS A 551 2.09 4.54 -31.84
N ALA A 552 2.61 4.41 -30.63
CA ALA A 552 3.87 5.06 -30.26
C ALA A 552 5.03 4.52 -31.08
N LEU A 553 6.03 5.35 -31.30
CA LEU A 553 7.25 5.02 -32.02
C LEU A 553 8.45 5.23 -31.11
N VAL A 554 9.38 4.28 -31.10
CA VAL A 554 10.61 4.33 -30.33
C VAL A 554 11.80 4.01 -31.23
N ASP A 555 12.93 4.62 -30.95
CA ASP A 555 14.19 4.29 -31.61
C ASP A 555 14.51 2.79 -31.47
N GLY A 556 14.40 2.08 -32.60
CA GLY A 556 14.56 0.63 -32.66
C GLY A 556 15.98 0.17 -32.31
N ALA A 557 17.01 0.96 -32.59
CA ALA A 557 18.40 0.65 -32.24
C ALA A 557 18.64 0.71 -30.73
N ALA A 558 17.92 1.59 -30.03
CA ALA A 558 18.01 1.67 -28.57
C ALA A 558 17.38 0.45 -27.87
N ILE A 559 16.22 -0.05 -28.37
CA ILE A 559 15.40 -1.06 -27.68
C ILE A 559 15.57 -2.48 -28.22
N GLY A 560 16.30 -2.68 -29.32
CA GLY A 560 16.41 -3.98 -29.98
C GLY A 560 16.94 -5.08 -29.07
N GLY A 561 16.23 -6.24 -29.01
CA GLY A 561 16.62 -7.42 -28.23
C GLY A 561 16.49 -7.27 -26.71
N SER A 562 15.71 -6.30 -26.22
CA SER A 562 15.55 -6.08 -24.78
C SER A 562 14.61 -7.08 -24.13
N ASP A 563 15.05 -7.62 -23.01
CA ASP A 563 14.27 -8.55 -22.18
C ASP A 563 13.16 -7.84 -21.42
N VAL A 564 12.15 -8.60 -21.00
CA VAL A 564 11.11 -8.14 -20.06
C VAL A 564 11.75 -7.59 -18.79
N LEU A 565 11.24 -6.51 -18.28
CA LEU A 565 11.75 -5.72 -17.13
C LEU A 565 13.01 -4.90 -17.42
N THR A 566 13.51 -4.84 -18.66
CA THR A 566 14.53 -3.87 -19.03
C THR A 566 13.97 -2.46 -18.96
N SER A 567 14.65 -1.55 -18.26
CA SER A 567 14.21 -0.16 -18.07
C SER A 567 14.90 0.80 -19.05
N PHE A 568 14.11 1.78 -19.53
CA PHE A 568 14.55 2.84 -20.43
C PHE A 568 14.16 4.21 -19.89
N GLN A 569 14.99 5.19 -20.14
CA GLN A 569 14.61 6.60 -20.06
C GLN A 569 14.16 7.07 -21.45
N PHE A 570 12.84 7.22 -21.67
CA PHE A 570 12.36 7.92 -22.86
C PHE A 570 12.60 9.42 -22.65
N GLU A 571 13.46 9.96 -23.50
CA GLU A 571 13.92 11.35 -23.40
C GLU A 571 12.75 12.33 -23.32
N ARG A 572 12.78 13.28 -22.37
CA ARG A 572 11.73 14.24 -22.04
C ARG A 572 10.43 13.67 -21.45
N LEU A 573 10.18 12.35 -21.52
CA LEU A 573 8.91 11.72 -21.12
C LEU A 573 8.96 11.11 -19.73
N GLY A 574 9.96 10.25 -19.44
CA GLY A 574 10.02 9.54 -18.19
C GLY A 574 10.82 8.25 -18.27
N TYR A 575 10.63 7.42 -17.25
CA TYR A 575 11.22 6.08 -17.19
C TYR A 575 10.15 5.05 -17.50
N PHE A 576 10.51 4.07 -18.32
CA PHE A 576 9.63 3.04 -18.84
C PHE A 576 10.30 1.68 -18.71
N VAL A 577 9.50 0.63 -18.67
CA VAL A 577 9.97 -0.77 -18.56
C VAL A 577 9.27 -1.62 -19.61
N VAL A 578 9.97 -2.60 -20.16
CA VAL A 578 9.38 -3.61 -21.06
C VAL A 578 8.43 -4.49 -20.26
N ASP A 579 7.15 -4.52 -20.65
CA ASP A 579 6.09 -5.31 -20.01
C ASP A 579 6.12 -6.78 -20.47
N GLN A 580 5.65 -7.68 -19.61
CA GLN A 580 5.48 -9.10 -19.92
C GLN A 580 4.46 -9.40 -21.04
N ASP A 581 3.58 -8.44 -21.37
CA ASP A 581 2.65 -8.55 -22.50
C ASP A 581 3.34 -8.33 -23.86
N SER A 582 4.65 -8.07 -23.87
CA SER A 582 5.44 -7.93 -25.10
C SER A 582 5.52 -9.24 -25.86
N THR A 583 5.45 -9.14 -27.20
CA THR A 583 5.67 -10.24 -28.12
C THR A 583 6.77 -9.86 -29.10
N ALA A 584 7.22 -10.82 -29.90
CA ALA A 584 8.20 -10.55 -30.97
C ALA A 584 7.71 -9.50 -32.00
N GLU A 585 6.41 -9.36 -32.16
CA GLU A 585 5.77 -8.46 -33.14
C GLU A 585 5.42 -7.09 -32.52
N ARG A 586 5.26 -7.01 -31.20
CA ARG A 586 4.83 -5.80 -30.50
C ARG A 586 5.47 -5.71 -29.10
N VAL A 587 6.34 -4.74 -28.93
CA VAL A 587 6.89 -4.43 -27.62
C VAL A 587 5.92 -3.51 -26.87
N VAL A 588 5.68 -3.82 -25.61
CA VAL A 588 4.81 -3.06 -24.71
C VAL A 588 5.66 -2.43 -23.59
N PHE A 589 5.48 -1.14 -23.37
CA PHE A 589 6.16 -0.41 -22.30
C PHE A 589 5.18 0.09 -21.25
N ASN A 590 5.50 -0.12 -19.98
CA ASN A 590 4.83 0.50 -18.85
C ASN A 590 5.63 1.71 -18.37
N GLN A 591 4.97 2.83 -18.12
CA GLN A 591 5.60 3.96 -17.45
C GLN A 591 5.83 3.62 -15.97
N ILE A 592 7.09 3.71 -15.54
CA ILE A 592 7.47 3.59 -14.12
C ILE A 592 7.12 4.89 -13.41
N VAL A 593 7.80 5.98 -13.82
CA VAL A 593 7.60 7.34 -13.31
C VAL A 593 7.89 8.38 -14.39
N ALA A 594 7.25 9.55 -14.33
CA ALA A 594 7.59 10.70 -15.14
C ALA A 594 8.94 11.32 -14.70
N LEU A 595 9.59 12.10 -15.55
CA LEU A 595 10.85 12.80 -15.20
C LEU A 595 10.67 13.82 -14.08
N ARG A 596 9.51 14.44 -14.01
CA ARG A 596 9.14 15.41 -12.97
C ARG A 596 7.72 15.12 -12.52
N ASP A 597 7.42 15.43 -11.28
CA ASP A 597 6.05 15.41 -10.82
C ASP A 597 5.29 16.56 -11.50
N ASN A 598 4.10 16.27 -12.04
CA ASN A 598 3.25 17.30 -12.65
C ASN A 598 2.54 18.09 -11.54
N ASP A 599 3.24 19.05 -10.94
CA ASP A 599 2.78 19.86 -9.81
C ASP A 599 1.44 20.58 -10.07
N LYS A 600 1.12 20.93 -11.33
CA LYS A 600 -0.12 21.66 -11.66
C LYS A 600 -1.39 20.85 -11.46
N ALA A 601 -1.38 19.56 -11.71
CA ALA A 601 -2.53 18.68 -11.43
C ALA A 601 -2.65 18.41 -9.93
N ASP A 602 -1.53 18.34 -9.22
CA ASP A 602 -1.48 18.14 -7.77
C ASP A 602 -1.84 19.43 -7.02
N ASP A 603 -1.49 20.62 -7.53
CA ASP A 603 -1.86 21.90 -6.91
C ASP A 603 -3.36 22.19 -7.02
N ALA A 604 -3.98 21.95 -8.17
CA ALA A 604 -5.44 22.06 -8.31
C ALA A 604 -6.18 21.05 -7.41
N ARG A 605 -5.64 19.85 -7.23
CA ARG A 605 -6.17 18.84 -6.30
C ARG A 605 -5.93 19.23 -4.84
N LYS A 606 -4.80 19.84 -4.50
CA LYS A 606 -4.52 20.38 -3.16
C LYS A 606 -5.49 21.53 -2.80
N GLU A 607 -5.73 22.45 -3.74
CA GLU A 607 -6.70 23.54 -3.54
C GLU A 607 -8.12 23.00 -3.31
N GLU A 608 -8.56 22.02 -4.10
CA GLU A 608 -9.85 21.38 -3.91
C GLU A 608 -9.93 20.62 -2.57
N GLN A 609 -8.86 19.95 -2.15
CA GLN A 609 -8.79 19.29 -0.84
C GLN A 609 -8.80 20.27 0.33
N LEU A 610 -8.05 21.36 0.23
CA LEU A 610 -8.07 22.42 1.23
C LEU A 610 -9.45 23.05 1.34
N ARG A 611 -10.15 23.22 0.21
CA ARG A 611 -11.53 23.67 0.16
C ARG A 611 -12.50 22.67 0.81
N GLN A 612 -12.38 21.36 0.51
CA GLN A 612 -13.20 20.32 1.13
C GLN A 612 -12.91 20.16 2.63
N LEU A 613 -11.65 20.33 3.06
CA LEU A 613 -11.26 20.34 4.47
C LEU A 613 -11.81 21.57 5.19
N ALA A 614 -11.78 22.74 4.54
CA ALA A 614 -12.36 23.98 5.05
C ALA A 614 -13.88 23.85 5.16
N ASP A 615 -14.55 23.31 4.15
CA ASP A 615 -16.00 23.03 4.15
C ASP A 615 -16.38 22.01 5.23
N LYS A 616 -15.56 20.96 5.43
CA LYS A 616 -15.75 19.98 6.50
C LYS A 616 -15.57 20.61 7.88
N LYS A 617 -14.55 21.44 8.07
CA LYS A 617 -14.34 22.19 9.32
C LYS A 617 -15.48 23.18 9.56
N ALA A 618 -15.91 23.91 8.55
CA ALA A 618 -17.06 24.82 8.66
C ALA A 618 -18.34 24.06 9.06
N LYS A 619 -18.60 22.89 8.48
CA LYS A 619 -19.72 22.02 8.85
C LYS A 619 -19.62 21.49 10.28
N MET A 620 -18.43 21.24 10.83
CA MET A 620 -18.24 20.78 12.22
C MET A 620 -18.72 21.82 13.26
N HIS A 621 -18.80 23.10 12.90
CA HIS A 621 -19.27 24.18 13.78
C HIS A 621 -20.77 24.49 13.61
N ILE A 622 -21.45 23.88 12.63
CA ILE A 622 -22.89 24.12 12.42
C ILE A 622 -23.68 23.28 13.43
N ASP A 623 -24.46 23.97 14.28
CA ASP A 623 -25.38 23.29 15.19
C ASP A 623 -26.39 22.45 14.39
N PRO A 624 -26.59 21.17 14.74
CA PRO A 624 -27.58 20.31 14.07
C PRO A 624 -29.04 20.86 14.14
N LEU A 625 -29.35 21.77 15.06
CA LEU A 625 -30.62 22.45 15.16
C LEU A 625 -30.80 23.58 14.14
N ASP A 626 -29.68 24.14 13.66
CA ASP A 626 -29.68 25.28 12.77
C ASP A 626 -29.27 24.92 11.33
N MET A 627 -28.81 23.66 11.08
CA MET A 627 -28.22 23.26 9.80
C MET A 627 -29.14 23.46 8.57
N PHE A 628 -30.44 23.43 8.76
CA PHE A 628 -31.43 23.64 7.69
C PHE A 628 -32.07 25.02 7.67
N LYS A 629 -31.82 25.87 8.68
CA LYS A 629 -32.47 27.19 8.79
C LYS A 629 -31.98 28.20 7.76
N ALA A 630 -30.71 28.02 7.31
CA ALA A 630 -30.13 28.90 6.28
C ALA A 630 -30.40 28.41 4.85
N ASP A 631 -31.07 27.27 4.66
CA ASP A 631 -31.32 26.69 3.35
C ASP A 631 -32.63 27.28 2.77
N ALA A 632 -32.51 28.06 1.71
CA ALA A 632 -33.62 28.70 1.01
C ALA A 632 -34.63 27.70 0.39
N ALA A 633 -34.31 26.41 0.36
CA ALA A 633 -35.23 25.37 -0.09
C ALA A 633 -36.39 25.09 0.88
N TYR A 634 -36.35 25.65 2.09
CA TYR A 634 -37.33 25.39 3.15
C TYR A 634 -37.88 26.70 3.73
N SER A 635 -39.16 26.69 4.10
CA SER A 635 -39.86 27.88 4.60
C SER A 635 -40.36 27.76 6.04
N GLN A 636 -40.49 26.54 6.59
CA GLN A 636 -40.96 26.31 7.95
C GLN A 636 -40.23 25.12 8.58
N TRP A 637 -39.99 25.20 9.91
CA TRP A 637 -39.28 24.20 10.70
C TRP A 637 -40.05 23.82 11.96
N ASP A 638 -39.85 22.62 12.48
CA ASP A 638 -40.38 22.22 13.78
C ASP A 638 -39.46 22.69 14.94
N ASP A 639 -39.89 22.43 16.17
CA ASP A 639 -39.14 22.79 17.41
C ASP A 639 -37.74 22.15 17.49
N MET A 640 -37.52 21.12 16.68
CA MET A 640 -36.26 20.42 16.58
C MET A 640 -35.39 20.90 15.40
N GLY A 641 -35.79 21.97 14.71
CA GLY A 641 -35.08 22.55 13.56
C GLY A 641 -35.15 21.69 12.28
N MET A 642 -36.10 20.75 12.19
CA MET A 642 -36.33 19.98 10.98
C MET A 642 -37.27 20.72 10.03
N PRO A 643 -36.96 20.82 8.73
CA PRO A 643 -37.85 21.41 7.75
C PRO A 643 -39.19 20.66 7.66
N THR A 644 -40.29 21.40 7.61
CA THR A 644 -41.63 20.83 7.46
C THR A 644 -42.27 21.19 6.12
N HIS A 645 -41.87 22.33 5.51
CA HIS A 645 -42.40 22.83 4.24
C HIS A 645 -41.26 23.25 3.29
N ASP A 646 -41.50 23.09 1.98
CA ASP A 646 -40.59 23.57 0.93
C ASP A 646 -40.65 25.11 0.79
N ALA A 647 -39.87 25.68 -0.13
CA ALA A 647 -39.80 27.12 -0.37
C ALA A 647 -41.15 27.70 -0.80
N GLU A 648 -42.00 26.90 -1.44
CA GLU A 648 -43.38 27.29 -1.88
C GLU A 648 -44.45 27.07 -0.80
N GLY A 649 -44.04 26.66 0.41
CA GLY A 649 -44.98 26.45 1.54
C GLY A 649 -45.78 25.14 1.46
N ARG A 650 -45.34 24.15 0.66
CA ARG A 650 -45.98 22.83 0.56
C ARG A 650 -45.35 21.85 1.56
N PRO A 651 -46.14 20.98 2.23
CA PRO A 651 -45.60 20.00 3.17
C PRO A 651 -44.61 19.04 2.50
N LEU A 652 -43.50 18.77 3.16
CA LEU A 652 -42.48 17.87 2.67
C LEU A 652 -42.93 16.40 2.66
N SER A 653 -42.48 15.63 1.67
CA SER A 653 -42.82 14.21 1.59
C SER A 653 -42.14 13.39 2.71
N LYS A 654 -42.79 12.29 3.14
CA LYS A 654 -42.27 11.39 4.17
C LYS A 654 -40.87 10.82 3.83
N SER A 655 -40.57 10.60 2.55
CA SER A 655 -39.28 10.11 2.09
C SER A 655 -38.19 11.17 2.23
N LEU A 656 -38.47 12.42 1.93
CA LEU A 656 -37.57 13.56 2.09
C LEU A 656 -37.30 13.85 3.57
N LEU A 657 -38.32 13.84 4.42
CA LEU A 657 -38.16 13.99 5.88
C LEU A 657 -37.22 12.91 6.46
N LYS A 658 -37.37 11.65 6.01
CA LYS A 658 -36.49 10.56 6.45
C LYS A 658 -35.03 10.76 6.01
N LYS A 659 -34.81 11.32 4.82
CA LYS A 659 -33.46 11.67 4.32
C LYS A 659 -32.85 12.80 5.17
N LEU A 660 -33.59 13.89 5.39
CA LEU A 660 -33.17 15.03 6.19
C LEU A 660 -32.85 14.65 7.65
N LEU A 661 -33.63 13.74 8.23
CA LEU A 661 -33.33 13.19 9.56
C LEU A 661 -32.01 12.44 9.59
N LYS A 662 -31.71 11.65 8.54
CA LYS A 662 -30.45 10.94 8.41
C LYS A 662 -29.26 11.92 8.28
N ASP A 663 -29.42 12.99 7.53
CA ASP A 663 -28.40 14.02 7.35
C ASP A 663 -28.15 14.80 8.65
N ARG A 664 -29.19 15.10 9.40
CA ARG A 664 -29.10 15.73 10.73
C ARG A 664 -28.37 14.80 11.73
N LEU A 665 -28.65 13.51 11.74
CA LEU A 665 -27.94 12.56 12.61
C LEU A 665 -26.45 12.47 12.27
N LYS A 666 -26.08 12.57 10.98
CA LYS A 666 -24.68 12.66 10.56
C LYS A 666 -24.04 13.97 11.06
N GLN A 667 -24.74 15.10 10.91
CA GLN A 667 -24.27 16.41 11.38
C GLN A 667 -24.08 16.42 12.89
N LYS A 668 -25.02 15.82 13.65
CA LYS A 668 -24.89 15.71 15.11
C LYS A 668 -23.63 14.94 15.53
N LYS A 669 -23.33 13.81 14.87
CA LYS A 669 -22.11 13.06 15.14
C LYS A 669 -20.84 13.88 14.86
N LEU A 670 -20.82 14.69 13.80
CA LEU A 670 -19.71 15.57 13.47
C LEU A 670 -19.55 16.71 14.48
N PHE A 671 -20.65 17.31 14.90
CA PHE A 671 -20.69 18.41 15.86
C PHE A 671 -20.28 17.94 17.27
N ASP A 672 -20.79 16.79 17.72
CA ASP A 672 -20.49 16.20 19.02
C ASP A 672 -19.00 15.73 19.10
N ALA A 673 -18.42 15.30 17.97
CA ALA A 673 -17.00 14.93 17.88
C ALA A 673 -16.05 16.14 17.92
N ASN A 674 -16.58 17.37 17.78
CA ASN A 674 -15.80 18.61 17.81
C ASN A 674 -15.92 19.34 19.18
N LYS A 675 -16.81 18.87 20.06
CA LYS A 675 -16.89 19.31 21.48
C LYS A 675 -15.92 18.49 22.33
#